data_e51457d6d9df0da30bf801eec8c41b97
#
_entry.id   e51457d6d9df0da30bf801eec8c41b97
#
_cell.length_a   1.000
_cell.length_b   1.000
_cell.length_c   1.000
_cell.angle_alpha   90.00
_cell.angle_beta   90.00
_cell.angle_gamma   90.00
#
_symmetry.space_group_name_H-M   'P 1'
#
loop_
_entity.id
_entity.type
_entity.pdbx_description
1 polymer ?
#
loop_
_entity_poly.entity_id
_entity_poly.type
_entity_poly.pdbx_seq_one_letter_code
_entity_poly.pdbx_strand_id
1 'polypeptide(L)'
;MSCNLVSKNNLRNLLSATVSISLLLVSLLQPVPGLSQRLGQGDGQNSSSPLYTDSFSARDGVFVRWQTVFESDNLGFNIYAVRSGRRVRLNSEVIPGSVFAAQDSANGLAQSYSWLDHNGTSETIYEIESVDIYGRTRIHDPLQPAVLAPRSDLEVLPSKVQKPLVVHEAGSANMSDYAVNSDFPTAVGSIDEQWAVVAQPALKILVKKDGWYRVTQPQMLAAGFNPGSEIGNLILYTSGKEVAVRTSHRAGPLDAADYLEFYGQGLDTPESDTNVYYLVAGNRAGKRILGDLHTDSNPNPRLVQGRDSLFRFPPTTLFRWVFEFLKGLPANDAVTEQRVEASDEIKSTSAKQNATGAAPKPPRNRKTRARKYSADRQHHHSSAVTAMVAPYFSSTVERKDRLVYFLAVLNGDTENFFGRVVSTTPVTQTITTANPEFAADGPARLEIALQGVNFVNHQVNVALNGTALGSIKFFGHDHPVQAFDVPVSQLLNGANTLLFAQGSAGDTSIVDYVRLTYPRALQADNDSLRFSLRSTQSATIDGFTTPNIRLIDYTDPFSVRVTRAVANPNSSGYAITIPQGNARAKSRRLLAIPESQVDQPAGLLLNQPSTLNLNTNGADLLIISHKSLIANAAPLASLREGQGMSVSVIDVEDIYDEFSYGVHTVRAIKDFLLLAATTWIKPPRYVILLGDASYDPRNYMGRGELDFVPTKLVDATYNETASDDWLTDFNNDGSADIPVGRLPVRTAAQADLVISKIVNFSPANVPASALLVADDPTGYYFNFEQANDEVQSLLPGDVTVLRVNRRTDPNAHANVIANLNAGQQLVNYSGHGNVDTWSGTFNSTDATALTNNNKLPFVVVMDCLNGYFHDPTLEGIAEALIKAPNGGAVAAFASSGLTIPDGQHDMSKRLYTLLYGSQPIALGDAVKQAKNATTDIDVRRTWILFGDPSMSIR
;
A
#
# COMPACT_ATOMS: atom_id res chain seq x y z
N MET A 1 23.50 66.86 -12.93
CA MET A 1 24.67 67.21 -12.07
C MET A 1 24.74 66.23 -10.92
N SER A 2 25.88 65.63 -10.78
CA SER A 2 26.39 64.85 -9.67
C SER A 2 25.97 63.38 -9.56
N CYS A 3 26.69 62.54 -10.29
CA CYS A 3 27.02 61.20 -9.96
C CYS A 3 27.70 61.09 -8.59
N ASN A 4 27.34 60.14 -7.78
CA ASN A 4 28.19 59.67 -6.70
C ASN A 4 28.40 58.14 -6.77
N LEU A 5 29.67 57.78 -6.88
CA LEU A 5 30.21 56.46 -6.91
C LEU A 5 29.84 55.68 -5.63
N VAL A 6 29.22 54.55 -5.82
CA VAL A 6 29.13 53.55 -4.76
C VAL A 6 30.45 52.77 -4.74
N SER A 7 31.11 52.84 -3.60
CA SER A 7 32.45 52.30 -3.35
C SER A 7 32.46 50.75 -3.43
N LYS A 8 33.47 50.17 -4.01
CA LYS A 8 33.74 48.73 -4.10
C LYS A 8 33.73 47.96 -2.75
N ASN A 9 33.71 48.68 -1.64
CA ASN A 9 33.64 48.06 -0.30
C ASN A 9 32.24 47.62 0.12
N ASN A 10 31.16 48.20 -0.47
CA ASN A 10 29.81 47.75 -0.18
C ASN A 10 29.40 46.45 -0.87
N LEU A 11 30.07 46.11 -1.98
CA LEU A 11 29.85 44.83 -2.69
C LEU A 11 30.50 43.65 -1.97
N ARG A 12 31.64 43.87 -1.30
CA ARG A 12 32.29 42.83 -0.50
C ARG A 12 31.51 42.52 0.79
N ASN A 13 30.90 43.48 1.40
CA ASN A 13 30.11 43.30 2.61
C ASN A 13 28.74 42.65 2.32
N LEU A 14 28.14 42.89 1.13
CA LEU A 14 26.94 42.18 0.69
C LEU A 14 27.24 40.71 0.34
N LEU A 15 28.39 40.42 -0.30
CA LEU A 15 28.78 39.04 -0.60
C LEU A 15 29.16 38.25 0.65
N SER A 16 29.77 38.91 1.66
CA SER A 16 30.05 38.24 2.92
C SER A 16 28.79 37.97 3.77
N ALA A 17 27.83 38.87 3.71
CA ALA A 17 26.52 38.68 4.39
C ALA A 17 25.70 37.57 3.74
N THR A 18 25.68 37.45 2.39
CA THR A 18 24.99 36.35 1.70
C THR A 18 25.65 34.99 1.92
N VAL A 19 26.99 34.93 1.98
CA VAL A 19 27.67 33.67 2.28
C VAL A 19 27.48 33.28 3.75
N SER A 20 27.45 34.26 4.68
CA SER A 20 27.17 33.97 6.10
C SER A 20 25.72 33.53 6.34
N ILE A 21 24.74 34.06 5.60
CA ILE A 21 23.33 33.64 5.68
C ILE A 21 23.14 32.27 5.02
N SER A 22 23.84 31.97 3.94
CA SER A 22 23.79 30.63 3.32
C SER A 22 24.48 29.57 4.19
N LEU A 23 25.53 29.91 4.91
CA LEU A 23 26.17 29.02 5.89
C LEU A 23 25.33 28.87 7.18
N LEU A 24 24.55 29.87 7.54
CA LEU A 24 23.61 29.77 8.67
C LEU A 24 22.36 28.92 8.29
N LEU A 25 21.90 29.01 7.06
CA LEU A 25 20.79 28.18 6.56
C LEU A 25 21.20 26.72 6.33
N VAL A 26 22.43 26.46 5.94
CA VAL A 26 22.95 25.07 5.83
C VAL A 26 23.25 24.49 7.22
N SER A 27 23.57 25.31 8.22
CA SER A 27 23.69 24.85 9.62
C SER A 27 22.33 24.67 10.33
N LEU A 28 21.23 25.20 9.76
CA LEU A 28 19.87 24.99 10.25
C LEU A 28 19.16 23.78 9.57
N LEU A 29 19.77 23.24 8.51
CA LEU A 29 19.29 22.04 7.80
C LEU A 29 20.12 20.79 8.12
N GLN A 30 21.07 20.87 9.02
CA GLN A 30 21.66 19.68 9.62
C GLN A 30 20.71 19.17 10.71
N PRO A 31 20.39 17.87 10.76
CA PRO A 31 19.63 17.33 11.88
C PRO A 31 20.37 17.72 13.15
N VAL A 32 19.69 18.38 14.06
CA VAL A 32 20.25 18.83 15.34
C VAL A 32 20.73 17.55 16.05
N PRO A 33 22.07 17.39 16.28
CA PRO A 33 22.56 16.17 16.94
C PRO A 33 22.05 15.99 18.38
N GLY A 34 21.29 16.95 18.87
CA GLY A 34 20.71 16.94 20.20
C GLY A 34 19.35 16.29 20.33
N LEU A 35 18.59 16.07 19.22
CA LEU A 35 17.34 15.33 19.34
C LEU A 35 17.58 13.81 19.39
N SER A 36 18.50 13.31 18.56
CA SER A 36 18.89 11.89 18.64
C SER A 36 19.66 11.55 19.92
N GLN A 37 20.40 12.52 20.49
CA GLN A 37 21.07 12.32 21.78
C GLN A 37 20.13 12.52 22.98
N ARG A 38 19.05 13.29 22.86
CA ARG A 38 18.04 13.36 23.95
C ARG A 38 17.10 12.16 23.96
N LEU A 39 16.86 11.52 22.83
CA LEU A 39 16.17 10.23 22.76
C LEU A 39 17.09 9.06 23.18
N GLY A 40 18.41 9.26 23.21
CA GLY A 40 19.39 8.28 23.65
C GLY A 40 19.91 8.47 25.09
N GLN A 41 19.45 9.50 25.84
CA GLN A 41 19.84 9.75 27.25
C GLN A 41 18.68 9.82 28.25
N GLY A 42 17.43 9.61 27.82
CA GLY A 42 16.47 9.05 28.74
C GLY A 42 16.92 7.63 29.02
N ASP A 43 17.18 7.28 30.27
CA ASP A 43 17.41 5.89 30.67
C ASP A 43 16.28 5.05 30.08
N GLY A 44 16.52 4.56 28.84
CA GLY A 44 15.56 3.79 28.13
C GLY A 44 15.39 2.48 28.89
N GLN A 45 14.32 2.34 29.57
CA GLN A 45 13.71 1.03 29.60
C GLN A 45 13.38 0.75 28.13
N ASN A 46 14.34 0.11 27.45
CA ASN A 46 14.07 -0.51 26.16
C ASN A 46 12.79 -1.33 26.34
N SER A 47 11.81 -1.07 25.51
CA SER A 47 10.58 -1.83 25.41
C SER A 47 10.77 -3.34 25.19
N SER A 48 11.97 -3.80 24.95
CA SER A 48 12.38 -5.18 24.72
C SER A 48 12.53 -6.06 25.97
N SER A 49 11.91 -5.71 27.09
CA SER A 49 11.85 -6.62 28.25
C SER A 49 10.87 -7.74 27.97
N PRO A 50 11.26 -9.04 28.05
CA PRO A 50 10.30 -10.11 27.99
C PRO A 50 9.27 -9.91 29.11
N LEU A 51 7.98 -9.93 28.76
CA LEU A 51 6.90 -9.88 29.74
C LEU A 51 6.86 -11.13 30.62
N TYR A 52 7.21 -12.23 30.00
CA TYR A 52 7.20 -13.54 30.65
C TYR A 52 8.35 -14.39 30.14
N THR A 53 9.11 -14.97 31.06
CA THR A 53 10.20 -15.90 30.72
C THR A 53 10.12 -17.11 31.62
N ASP A 54 10.18 -18.32 31.07
CA ASP A 54 10.32 -19.54 31.81
C ASP A 54 11.26 -20.54 31.12
N SER A 55 11.79 -21.45 31.91
CA SER A 55 12.51 -22.59 31.38
C SER A 55 12.18 -23.84 32.21
N PHE A 56 12.02 -24.98 31.55
CA PHE A 56 11.68 -26.23 32.17
C PHE A 56 12.39 -27.43 31.53
N SER A 57 12.74 -28.41 32.32
CA SER A 57 13.35 -29.65 31.85
C SER A 57 12.32 -30.53 31.13
N ALA A 58 12.64 -30.95 29.90
CA ALA A 58 11.87 -31.86 29.08
C ALA A 58 12.65 -33.18 28.86
N ARG A 59 12.01 -34.22 28.31
CA ARG A 59 12.68 -35.51 28.01
C ARG A 59 13.92 -35.38 27.14
N ASP A 60 13.91 -34.41 26.21
CA ASP A 60 14.92 -34.25 25.18
C ASP A 60 15.78 -32.98 25.35
N GLY A 61 15.84 -32.43 26.58
CA GLY A 61 16.63 -31.23 26.89
C GLY A 61 15.90 -30.22 27.77
N VAL A 62 16.20 -28.94 27.59
CA VAL A 62 15.54 -27.83 28.30
C VAL A 62 14.80 -26.94 27.32
N PHE A 63 13.53 -26.69 27.60
CA PHE A 63 12.73 -25.71 26.90
C PHE A 63 12.89 -24.34 27.55
N VAL A 64 13.25 -23.33 26.75
CA VAL A 64 13.29 -21.93 27.15
C VAL A 64 12.17 -21.22 26.42
N ARG A 65 11.29 -20.52 27.13
CA ARG A 65 10.20 -19.73 26.52
C ARG A 65 10.27 -18.31 27.03
N TRP A 66 9.94 -17.39 26.11
CA TRP A 66 9.72 -16.00 26.49
C TRP A 66 8.63 -15.39 25.59
N GLN A 67 7.97 -14.41 26.15
CA GLN A 67 6.95 -13.65 25.45
C GLN A 67 7.30 -12.18 25.58
N THR A 68 7.19 -11.46 24.47
CA THR A 68 7.44 -10.02 24.44
C THR A 68 6.16 -9.28 24.17
N VAL A 69 6.10 -8.04 24.63
CA VAL A 69 5.21 -7.03 24.08
C VAL A 69 5.65 -6.67 22.67
N PHE A 70 4.75 -6.10 21.89
CA PHE A 70 5.10 -5.51 20.61
C PHE A 70 6.14 -4.40 20.81
N GLU A 71 7.22 -4.48 20.06
CA GLU A 71 8.33 -3.52 20.08
C GLU A 71 8.69 -3.17 18.65
N SER A 72 8.46 -1.94 18.27
CA SER A 72 8.70 -1.47 16.90
C SER A 72 10.18 -1.47 16.49
N ASP A 73 11.07 -1.52 17.46
CA ASP A 73 12.52 -1.47 17.28
C ASP A 73 13.25 -2.78 17.64
N ASN A 74 12.54 -3.85 18.02
CA ASN A 74 13.15 -5.12 18.36
C ASN A 74 13.48 -5.94 17.12
N LEU A 75 14.76 -5.94 16.72
CA LEU A 75 15.28 -6.75 15.64
C LEU A 75 15.20 -8.26 15.94
N GLY A 76 15.38 -8.65 17.23
CA GLY A 76 15.26 -10.05 17.64
C GLY A 76 16.09 -10.42 18.85
N PHE A 77 16.31 -11.74 19.01
CA PHE A 77 16.90 -12.31 20.22
C PHE A 77 18.07 -13.24 19.95
N ASN A 78 19.03 -13.21 20.86
CA ASN A 78 20.05 -14.23 21.02
C ASN A 78 19.83 -14.99 22.33
N ILE A 79 19.98 -16.32 22.28
CA ILE A 79 19.91 -17.17 23.47
C ILE A 79 21.29 -17.68 23.79
N TYR A 80 21.65 -17.60 25.05
CA TYR A 80 22.90 -18.11 25.55
C TYR A 80 22.63 -19.15 26.65
N ALA A 81 23.43 -20.22 26.65
CA ALA A 81 23.53 -21.15 27.78
C ALA A 81 24.82 -20.89 28.55
N VAL A 82 24.72 -20.76 29.84
CA VAL A 82 25.90 -20.71 30.74
C VAL A 82 26.04 -22.07 31.41
N ARG A 83 27.09 -22.81 30.99
CA ARG A 83 27.42 -24.14 31.51
C ARG A 83 28.81 -24.12 32.09
N SER A 84 28.94 -24.54 33.33
CA SER A 84 30.26 -24.56 34.05
C SER A 84 30.98 -23.19 33.96
N GLY A 85 30.24 -22.10 34.07
CA GLY A 85 30.76 -20.73 33.97
C GLY A 85 31.15 -20.23 32.60
N ARG A 86 30.89 -21.01 31.54
CA ARG A 86 31.14 -20.60 30.16
C ARG A 86 29.81 -20.27 29.47
N ARG A 87 29.70 -19.03 28.95
CA ARG A 87 28.60 -18.54 28.14
C ARG A 87 28.77 -19.01 26.70
N VAL A 88 27.76 -19.66 26.15
CA VAL A 88 27.74 -20.16 24.76
C VAL A 88 26.44 -19.74 24.06
N ARG A 89 26.50 -19.06 22.94
CA ARG A 89 25.35 -18.72 22.12
C ARG A 89 24.76 -19.99 21.50
N LEU A 90 23.45 -20.19 21.60
CA LEU A 90 22.76 -21.39 21.12
C LEU A 90 22.21 -21.21 19.71
N ASN A 91 21.70 -20.03 19.38
CA ASN A 91 21.19 -19.73 18.05
C ASN A 91 22.33 -19.20 17.14
N SER A 92 22.44 -19.73 15.94
CA SER A 92 23.40 -19.27 14.94
C SER A 92 22.96 -17.90 14.33
N GLU A 93 21.66 -17.67 14.23
CA GLU A 93 21.03 -16.47 13.69
C GLU A 93 20.23 -15.77 14.79
N VAL A 94 20.02 -14.45 14.65
CA VAL A 94 19.09 -13.73 15.51
C VAL A 94 17.70 -14.31 15.30
N ILE A 95 17.02 -14.69 16.38
CA ILE A 95 15.62 -15.08 16.33
C ILE A 95 14.83 -13.83 16.02
N PRO A 96 14.07 -13.73 14.90
CA PRO A 96 13.42 -12.51 14.49
C PRO A 96 12.51 -11.93 15.56
N GLY A 97 12.61 -10.63 15.80
CA GLY A 97 11.79 -9.87 16.75
C GLY A 97 10.55 -9.24 16.09
N SER A 98 9.88 -8.41 16.86
CA SER A 98 8.60 -7.80 16.47
C SER A 98 8.69 -6.73 15.36
N VAL A 99 9.88 -6.25 15.03
CA VAL A 99 10.06 -5.33 13.89
C VAL A 99 9.68 -5.97 12.57
N PHE A 100 9.65 -7.30 12.51
CA PHE A 100 9.24 -8.06 11.34
C PHE A 100 7.94 -8.81 11.60
N ALA A 101 6.90 -8.52 10.83
CA ALA A 101 5.76 -9.40 10.69
C ALA A 101 6.03 -10.37 9.53
N ALA A 102 6.10 -11.66 9.82
CA ALA A 102 6.41 -12.70 8.84
C ALA A 102 5.24 -13.67 8.64
N GLN A 103 5.14 -14.26 7.45
CA GLN A 103 4.08 -15.22 7.07
C GLN A 103 3.85 -16.34 8.09
N ASP A 104 4.91 -16.82 8.74
CA ASP A 104 4.84 -17.94 9.69
C ASP A 104 4.56 -17.51 11.14
N SER A 105 4.39 -16.23 11.43
CA SER A 105 4.08 -15.72 12.77
C SER A 105 2.62 -16.04 13.11
N ALA A 106 2.39 -17.08 13.92
CA ALA A 106 1.04 -17.50 14.30
C ALA A 106 0.33 -16.49 15.22
N ASN A 107 1.06 -15.56 15.84
CA ASN A 107 0.60 -14.69 16.93
C ASN A 107 0.82 -13.19 16.66
N GLY A 108 1.01 -12.77 15.40
CA GLY A 108 1.17 -11.35 15.08
C GLY A 108 2.45 -10.72 15.66
N LEU A 109 2.37 -9.46 16.03
CA LEU A 109 3.51 -8.65 16.48
C LEU A 109 3.88 -8.83 17.95
N ALA A 110 2.97 -9.30 18.81
CA ALA A 110 3.29 -9.79 20.16
C ALA A 110 3.65 -11.27 20.07
N GLN A 111 4.91 -11.62 20.25
CA GLN A 111 5.37 -12.96 19.95
C GLN A 111 5.70 -13.78 21.19
N SER A 112 5.27 -15.04 21.15
CA SER A 112 5.76 -16.07 22.06
C SER A 112 6.87 -16.85 21.38
N TYR A 113 8.03 -16.85 21.99
CA TYR A 113 9.23 -17.53 21.49
C TYR A 113 9.51 -18.76 22.30
N SER A 114 10.09 -19.77 21.67
CA SER A 114 10.56 -20.95 22.36
C SER A 114 11.85 -21.46 21.74
N TRP A 115 12.71 -22.02 22.57
CA TRP A 115 13.96 -22.66 22.18
C TRP A 115 14.14 -23.98 22.93
N LEU A 116 14.44 -25.06 22.19
CA LEU A 116 14.81 -26.33 22.79
C LEU A 116 16.33 -26.50 22.76
N ASP A 117 16.96 -26.50 23.94
CA ASP A 117 18.36 -26.86 24.10
C ASP A 117 18.49 -28.34 24.41
N HIS A 118 18.81 -29.16 23.40
CA HIS A 118 18.99 -30.60 23.54
C HIS A 118 20.14 -31.02 24.49
N ASN A 119 21.08 -30.11 24.74
CA ASN A 119 22.20 -30.33 25.64
C ASN A 119 22.00 -29.63 26.99
N GLY A 120 20.82 -29.08 27.21
CA GLY A 120 20.46 -28.42 28.45
C GLY A 120 20.25 -29.41 29.60
N THR A 121 20.61 -28.98 30.82
CA THR A 121 20.37 -29.71 32.05
C THR A 121 19.71 -28.79 33.06
N SER A 122 19.22 -29.33 34.18
CA SER A 122 18.65 -28.51 35.27
C SER A 122 19.64 -27.51 35.91
N GLU A 123 20.93 -27.65 35.63
CA GLU A 123 21.98 -26.74 36.10
C GLU A 123 22.40 -25.70 35.06
N THR A 124 21.83 -25.77 33.84
CA THR A 124 22.14 -24.81 32.79
C THR A 124 21.40 -23.50 33.07
N ILE A 125 22.11 -22.40 33.09
CA ILE A 125 21.52 -21.06 33.19
C ILE A 125 21.35 -20.52 31.77
N TYR A 126 20.18 -19.94 31.46
CA TYR A 126 19.91 -19.33 30.17
C TYR A 126 19.84 -17.82 30.30
N GLU A 127 20.39 -17.13 29.32
CA GLU A 127 20.28 -15.68 29.16
C GLU A 127 19.70 -15.38 27.80
N ILE A 128 18.68 -14.51 27.77
CA ILE A 128 18.09 -13.96 26.55
C ILE A 128 18.65 -12.57 26.36
N GLU A 129 19.19 -12.30 25.18
CA GLU A 129 19.69 -11.00 24.77
C GLU A 129 18.79 -10.46 23.66
N SER A 130 18.08 -9.37 23.88
CA SER A 130 17.38 -8.65 22.83
C SER A 130 18.34 -7.76 22.05
N VAL A 131 18.07 -7.59 20.75
CA VAL A 131 18.85 -6.74 19.83
C VAL A 131 17.87 -5.80 19.16
N ASP A 132 18.10 -4.49 19.23
CA ASP A 132 17.26 -3.51 18.57
C ASP A 132 17.80 -3.13 17.18
N ILE A 133 16.99 -2.38 16.40
CA ILE A 133 17.38 -1.90 15.07
C ILE A 133 18.56 -0.93 15.07
N TYR A 134 18.95 -0.38 16.24
CA TYR A 134 20.14 0.45 16.41
C TYR A 134 21.39 -0.37 16.75
N GLY A 135 21.28 -1.71 16.81
CA GLY A 135 22.36 -2.62 17.18
C GLY A 135 22.68 -2.63 18.67
N ARG A 136 21.86 -2.00 19.52
CA ARG A 136 22.03 -2.05 20.98
C ARG A 136 21.52 -3.40 21.45
N THR A 137 22.22 -3.97 22.43
CA THR A 137 21.84 -5.25 23.02
C THR A 137 21.54 -5.10 24.51
N ARG A 138 20.55 -5.87 24.98
CA ARG A 138 20.22 -5.97 26.40
C ARG A 138 20.10 -7.43 26.79
N ILE A 139 20.81 -7.82 27.83
CA ILE A 139 20.68 -9.14 28.44
C ILE A 139 19.60 -9.07 29.52
N HIS A 140 18.62 -9.95 29.42
CA HIS A 140 17.55 -10.09 30.40
C HIS A 140 17.96 -11.00 31.57
N ASP A 141 17.16 -11.01 32.65
CA ASP A 141 17.45 -11.77 33.85
C ASP A 141 17.70 -13.26 33.56
N PRO A 142 18.72 -13.88 34.15
CA PRO A 142 19.04 -15.26 33.92
C PRO A 142 17.93 -16.23 34.32
N LEU A 143 17.67 -17.23 33.48
CA LEU A 143 16.65 -18.26 33.70
C LEU A 143 17.30 -19.54 34.21
N GLN A 144 16.75 -20.14 35.25
CA GLN A 144 17.09 -21.51 35.68
C GLN A 144 15.93 -22.45 35.37
N PRO A 145 16.18 -23.66 34.80
CA PRO A 145 15.11 -24.60 34.49
C PRO A 145 14.38 -25.04 35.78
N ALA A 146 13.06 -24.85 35.79
CA ALA A 146 12.21 -25.40 36.83
C ALA A 146 12.06 -26.90 36.62
N VAL A 147 12.20 -27.70 37.70
CA VAL A 147 11.83 -29.12 37.69
C VAL A 147 10.32 -29.20 37.83
N LEU A 148 9.60 -29.45 36.76
CA LEU A 148 8.16 -29.67 36.81
C LEU A 148 7.87 -31.00 37.47
N ALA A 149 7.09 -30.98 38.59
CA ALA A 149 6.45 -32.17 39.09
C ALA A 149 5.51 -32.76 38.01
N PRO A 150 5.42 -34.10 37.84
CA PRO A 150 4.55 -34.66 36.82
C PRO A 150 3.09 -34.29 37.10
N ARG A 151 2.53 -33.37 36.33
CA ARG A 151 1.09 -33.12 36.24
C ARG A 151 0.52 -33.89 35.07
N SER A 152 -0.48 -34.72 35.35
CA SER A 152 -1.15 -35.61 34.42
C SER A 152 -2.07 -34.91 33.42
N ASP A 153 -2.20 -33.58 33.43
CA ASP A 153 -3.28 -32.84 32.76
C ASP A 153 -2.78 -31.66 31.88
N LEU A 154 -1.52 -31.71 31.47
CA LEU A 154 -1.06 -30.78 30.45
C LEU A 154 -1.42 -31.36 29.07
N GLU A 155 -2.57 -30.92 28.51
CA GLU A 155 -2.76 -30.92 27.09
C GLU A 155 -1.58 -30.15 26.49
N VAL A 156 -0.73 -30.87 25.80
CA VAL A 156 0.36 -30.30 25.02
C VAL A 156 -0.29 -29.59 23.84
N LEU A 157 -0.58 -28.32 23.99
CA LEU A 157 -0.76 -27.46 22.80
C LEU A 157 0.49 -27.66 21.95
N PRO A 158 0.36 -27.94 20.66
CA PRO A 158 1.50 -28.16 19.79
C PRO A 158 2.29 -26.86 19.68
N SER A 159 3.29 -26.70 20.56
CA SER A 159 4.28 -25.65 20.39
C SER A 159 5.07 -26.03 19.14
N LYS A 160 4.81 -25.28 18.05
CA LYS A 160 5.70 -25.34 16.89
C LYS A 160 7.07 -24.90 17.37
N VAL A 161 8.00 -25.84 17.49
CA VAL A 161 9.42 -25.52 17.57
C VAL A 161 9.71 -24.70 16.33
N GLN A 162 9.95 -23.41 16.48
CA GLN A 162 10.44 -22.62 15.38
C GLN A 162 11.82 -23.18 15.03
N LYS A 163 11.87 -23.95 13.98
CA LYS A 163 13.11 -24.16 13.27
C LYS A 163 13.60 -22.78 12.84
N PRO A 164 14.91 -22.51 12.77
CA PRO A 164 15.41 -21.33 12.10
C PRO A 164 14.65 -21.19 10.79
N LEU A 165 14.30 -19.97 10.40
CA LEU A 165 13.46 -19.66 9.26
C LEU A 165 13.97 -20.37 8.00
N VAL A 166 13.73 -21.68 7.89
CA VAL A 166 13.82 -22.41 6.66
C VAL A 166 12.50 -22.15 5.98
N VAL A 167 12.49 -21.11 5.15
CA VAL A 167 11.42 -20.90 4.19
C VAL A 167 11.34 -22.19 3.39
N HIS A 168 10.37 -23.05 3.73
CA HIS A 168 9.98 -24.10 2.82
C HIS A 168 9.58 -23.37 1.55
N GLU A 169 10.25 -23.71 0.46
CA GLU A 169 9.79 -23.33 -0.86
C GLU A 169 8.33 -23.77 -0.94
N ALA A 170 7.41 -22.83 -0.72
CA ALA A 170 6.04 -22.96 -1.17
C ALA A 170 6.18 -23.27 -2.64
N GLY A 171 5.65 -24.42 -3.05
CA GLY A 171 5.92 -25.01 -4.34
C GLY A 171 5.94 -23.96 -5.41
N SER A 172 7.03 -23.90 -6.16
CA SER A 172 7.26 -22.94 -7.22
C SER A 172 6.05 -22.95 -8.16
N ALA A 173 5.08 -22.10 -7.93
CA ALA A 173 4.26 -21.61 -9.00
C ALA A 173 5.26 -20.99 -9.95
N ASN A 174 5.39 -21.55 -11.15
CA ASN A 174 6.26 -21.07 -12.19
C ASN A 174 5.96 -19.60 -12.44
N MET A 175 6.65 -18.70 -11.73
CA MET A 175 6.67 -17.28 -11.99
C MET A 175 7.67 -17.00 -13.12
N SER A 176 7.49 -17.72 -14.25
CA SER A 176 8.13 -17.36 -15.49
C SER A 176 7.31 -16.27 -16.15
N ASP A 177 7.95 -15.16 -16.46
CA ASP A 177 7.54 -14.11 -17.39
C ASP A 177 6.68 -12.95 -16.86
N TYR A 178 7.04 -12.36 -15.72
CA TYR A 178 6.70 -10.97 -15.48
C TYR A 178 7.76 -10.09 -16.16
N ALA A 179 7.50 -9.70 -17.41
CA ALA A 179 8.17 -8.53 -17.96
C ALA A 179 7.64 -7.31 -17.22
N VAL A 180 8.45 -6.78 -16.29
CA VAL A 180 8.12 -5.53 -15.60
C VAL A 180 8.03 -4.42 -16.64
N ASN A 181 6.82 -4.02 -16.98
CA ASN A 181 6.55 -2.81 -17.71
C ASN A 181 6.53 -1.64 -16.71
N SER A 182 7.71 -1.13 -16.34
CA SER A 182 7.83 0.10 -15.56
C SER A 182 7.36 1.36 -16.31
N ASP A 183 6.98 1.23 -17.58
CA ASP A 183 6.45 2.31 -18.39
C ASP A 183 4.97 2.05 -18.68
N PHE A 184 4.11 2.15 -17.68
CA PHE A 184 2.70 2.37 -17.95
C PHE A 184 2.54 3.75 -18.61
N PRO A 185 2.10 3.84 -19.85
CA PRO A 185 1.54 5.09 -20.32
C PRO A 185 0.24 5.25 -19.53
N THR A 186 0.28 6.08 -18.51
CA THR A 186 -0.85 6.60 -17.75
C THR A 186 -1.76 7.46 -18.65
N ALA A 187 -2.17 6.93 -19.77
CA ALA A 187 -3.28 7.46 -20.52
C ALA A 187 -4.56 6.88 -19.92
N VAL A 188 -4.85 7.25 -18.66
CA VAL A 188 -6.14 7.02 -18.05
C VAL A 188 -7.20 7.63 -18.96
N GLY A 189 -8.31 6.92 -19.16
CA GLY A 189 -9.46 7.44 -19.89
C GLY A 189 -10.23 8.50 -19.11
N SER A 190 -11.39 8.88 -19.62
CA SER A 190 -12.26 9.81 -18.92
C SER A 190 -12.95 9.11 -17.74
N ILE A 191 -12.96 9.75 -16.59
CA ILE A 191 -13.75 9.28 -15.44
C ILE A 191 -15.25 9.33 -15.77
N ASP A 192 -15.70 10.28 -16.58
CA ASP A 192 -17.10 10.36 -17.00
C ASP A 192 -17.52 9.14 -17.83
N GLU A 193 -16.61 8.57 -18.64
CA GLU A 193 -16.86 7.34 -19.37
C GLU A 193 -16.98 6.15 -18.39
N GLN A 194 -16.15 6.11 -17.36
CA GLN A 194 -16.24 5.08 -16.30
C GLN A 194 -17.58 5.16 -15.58
N TRP A 195 -18.02 6.34 -15.16
CA TRP A 195 -19.32 6.52 -14.52
C TRP A 195 -20.47 6.05 -15.41
N ALA A 196 -20.42 6.33 -16.73
CA ALA A 196 -21.40 5.84 -17.67
C ALA A 196 -21.39 4.32 -17.82
N VAL A 197 -20.24 3.67 -17.69
CA VAL A 197 -20.07 2.22 -17.76
C VAL A 197 -20.65 1.56 -16.52
N VAL A 198 -20.33 2.05 -15.32
CA VAL A 198 -20.76 1.40 -14.06
C VAL A 198 -22.19 1.74 -13.64
N ALA A 199 -22.79 2.79 -14.20
CA ALA A 199 -24.19 3.11 -14.01
C ALA A 199 -25.16 2.12 -14.71
N GLN A 200 -24.64 1.09 -15.38
CA GLN A 200 -25.41 0.06 -16.05
C GLN A 200 -24.89 -1.34 -15.72
N PRO A 201 -25.69 -2.41 -15.96
CA PRO A 201 -25.20 -3.77 -15.80
C PRO A 201 -23.97 -4.04 -16.68
N ALA A 202 -22.88 -4.48 -16.10
CA ALA A 202 -21.63 -4.81 -16.76
C ALA A 202 -21.04 -6.09 -16.16
N LEU A 203 -20.25 -6.84 -16.96
CA LEU A 203 -19.46 -7.94 -16.46
C LEU A 203 -18.06 -7.44 -16.12
N LYS A 204 -17.68 -7.51 -14.85
CA LYS A 204 -16.33 -7.28 -14.36
C LYS A 204 -15.46 -8.50 -14.67
N ILE A 205 -14.41 -8.33 -15.45
CA ILE A 205 -13.47 -9.38 -15.84
C ILE A 205 -12.14 -9.08 -15.12
N LEU A 206 -11.75 -9.95 -14.20
CA LEU A 206 -10.59 -9.76 -13.34
C LEU A 206 -9.33 -10.32 -13.99
N VAL A 207 -8.31 -9.47 -14.17
CA VAL A 207 -7.06 -9.79 -14.88
C VAL A 207 -5.86 -9.53 -13.99
N LYS A 208 -5.13 -10.60 -13.63
CA LYS A 208 -3.94 -10.52 -12.75
C LYS A 208 -2.61 -10.47 -13.49
N LYS A 209 -2.55 -10.88 -14.75
CA LYS A 209 -1.31 -10.91 -15.54
C LYS A 209 -1.57 -10.53 -16.99
N ASP A 210 -0.52 -10.09 -17.65
CA ASP A 210 -0.57 -9.81 -19.07
C ASP A 210 -0.82 -11.09 -19.87
N GLY A 211 -1.77 -11.07 -20.83
CA GLY A 211 -2.07 -12.25 -21.62
C GLY A 211 -3.17 -12.05 -22.65
N TRP A 212 -3.49 -13.16 -23.36
CA TRP A 212 -4.59 -13.21 -24.31
C TRP A 212 -5.77 -13.97 -23.71
N TYR A 213 -6.80 -13.26 -23.33
CA TYR A 213 -7.93 -13.75 -22.56
C TYR A 213 -9.11 -14.09 -23.47
N ARG A 214 -9.89 -15.11 -23.05
CA ARG A 214 -11.19 -15.46 -23.64
C ARG A 214 -12.27 -15.54 -22.56
N VAL A 215 -13.42 -14.96 -22.87
CA VAL A 215 -14.65 -15.09 -22.09
C VAL A 215 -15.76 -15.60 -23.03
N THR A 216 -16.36 -16.75 -22.67
CA THR A 216 -17.41 -17.40 -23.46
C THR A 216 -18.80 -16.92 -23.04
N GLN A 217 -19.77 -17.04 -23.94
CA GLN A 217 -21.17 -16.69 -23.63
C GLN A 217 -21.73 -17.47 -22.43
N PRO A 218 -21.47 -18.80 -22.28
CA PRO A 218 -21.89 -19.51 -21.07
C PRO A 218 -21.27 -18.98 -19.78
N GLN A 219 -20.00 -18.53 -19.81
CA GLN A 219 -19.36 -17.90 -18.65
C GLN A 219 -20.00 -16.55 -18.31
N MET A 220 -20.36 -15.74 -19.32
CA MET A 220 -21.08 -14.47 -19.11
C MET A 220 -22.42 -14.71 -18.42
N LEU A 221 -23.21 -15.68 -18.92
CA LEU A 221 -24.50 -16.04 -18.33
C LEU A 221 -24.36 -16.62 -16.91
N ALA A 222 -23.36 -17.48 -16.67
CA ALA A 222 -23.11 -18.04 -15.35
C ALA A 222 -22.71 -16.99 -14.31
N ALA A 223 -22.05 -15.90 -14.74
CA ALA A 223 -21.76 -14.74 -13.91
C ALA A 223 -22.97 -13.78 -13.74
N GLY A 224 -24.12 -14.11 -14.31
CA GLY A 224 -25.35 -13.30 -14.24
C GLY A 224 -25.43 -12.16 -15.27
N PHE A 225 -24.46 -12.04 -16.16
CA PHE A 225 -24.46 -11.01 -17.19
C PHE A 225 -25.19 -11.46 -18.44
N ASN A 226 -26.20 -10.68 -18.87
CA ASN A 226 -26.87 -10.91 -20.13
C ASN A 226 -26.18 -10.13 -21.25
N PRO A 227 -25.46 -10.81 -22.17
CA PRO A 227 -24.69 -10.13 -23.22
C PRO A 227 -25.58 -9.52 -24.33
N GLY A 228 -26.90 -9.59 -24.21
CA GLY A 228 -27.82 -9.14 -25.25
C GLY A 228 -27.91 -10.13 -26.42
N SER A 229 -28.54 -9.72 -27.51
CA SER A 229 -28.79 -10.55 -28.68
C SER A 229 -27.84 -10.29 -29.86
N GLU A 230 -26.92 -9.33 -29.75
CA GLU A 230 -26.07 -8.88 -30.86
C GLU A 230 -24.61 -8.83 -30.41
N ILE A 231 -23.80 -9.79 -30.86
CA ILE A 231 -22.37 -9.89 -30.50
C ILE A 231 -21.57 -8.64 -30.92
N GLY A 232 -22.03 -7.98 -31.99
CA GLY A 232 -21.41 -6.75 -32.48
C GLY A 232 -21.48 -5.59 -31.47
N ASN A 233 -22.44 -5.63 -30.55
CA ASN A 233 -22.68 -4.57 -29.57
C ASN A 233 -21.98 -4.78 -28.23
N LEU A 234 -21.20 -5.85 -28.07
CA LEU A 234 -20.34 -6.03 -26.91
C LEU A 234 -19.19 -5.03 -26.92
N ILE A 235 -19.05 -4.26 -25.86
CA ILE A 235 -18.04 -3.21 -25.70
C ILE A 235 -17.26 -3.49 -24.42
N LEU A 236 -15.95 -3.52 -24.51
CA LEU A 236 -15.04 -3.75 -23.38
C LEU A 236 -14.33 -2.46 -23.00
N TYR A 237 -14.28 -2.16 -21.70
CA TYR A 237 -13.58 -1.00 -21.14
C TYR A 237 -12.59 -1.42 -20.06
N THR A 238 -11.52 -0.67 -19.90
CA THR A 238 -10.65 -0.65 -18.72
C THR A 238 -10.07 0.74 -18.56
N SER A 239 -9.88 1.19 -17.32
CA SER A 239 -9.35 2.52 -17.00
C SER A 239 -10.06 3.65 -17.76
N GLY A 240 -11.38 3.58 -17.93
CA GLY A 240 -12.20 4.55 -18.64
C GLY A 240 -11.97 4.61 -20.16
N LYS A 241 -11.38 3.57 -20.76
CA LYS A 241 -11.14 3.49 -22.22
C LYS A 241 -11.71 2.23 -22.82
N GLU A 242 -12.25 2.39 -24.03
CA GLU A 242 -12.70 1.25 -24.84
C GLU A 242 -11.50 0.46 -25.39
N VAL A 243 -11.51 -0.84 -25.13
CA VAL A 243 -10.51 -1.83 -25.57
C VAL A 243 -10.98 -2.54 -26.83
N ALA A 244 -10.08 -2.72 -27.79
CA ALA A 244 -10.41 -3.51 -28.98
C ALA A 244 -10.53 -5.00 -28.63
N VAL A 245 -11.60 -5.62 -29.09
CA VAL A 245 -11.89 -7.04 -28.86
C VAL A 245 -12.02 -7.83 -30.17
N ARG A 246 -11.79 -9.13 -30.07
CA ARG A 246 -12.13 -10.10 -31.10
C ARG A 246 -13.33 -10.91 -30.65
N THR A 247 -14.27 -11.15 -31.51
CA THR A 247 -15.46 -11.98 -31.26
C THR A 247 -15.44 -13.18 -32.21
N SER A 248 -16.13 -14.26 -31.86
CA SER A 248 -16.26 -15.49 -32.67
C SER A 248 -16.79 -15.18 -34.08
N HIS A 249 -17.71 -14.21 -34.19
CA HIS A 249 -18.18 -13.63 -35.45
C HIS A 249 -18.47 -12.13 -35.27
N ARG A 250 -18.65 -11.40 -36.38
CA ARG A 250 -18.71 -9.91 -36.34
C ARG A 250 -20.06 -9.33 -35.94
N ALA A 251 -21.15 -10.01 -36.28
CA ALA A 251 -22.52 -9.51 -36.06
C ALA A 251 -23.48 -10.68 -36.06
N GLY A 252 -24.65 -10.49 -35.45
CA GLY A 252 -25.72 -11.49 -35.30
C GLY A 252 -25.86 -11.97 -33.86
N PRO A 253 -26.85 -12.84 -33.63
CA PRO A 253 -27.17 -13.29 -32.29
C PRO A 253 -26.06 -14.16 -31.68
N LEU A 254 -25.90 -14.05 -30.37
CA LEU A 254 -24.97 -14.86 -29.58
C LEU A 254 -25.57 -16.23 -29.31
N ASP A 255 -24.73 -17.27 -29.38
CA ASP A 255 -25.05 -18.62 -28.94
C ASP A 255 -24.01 -19.21 -27.99
N ALA A 256 -24.21 -20.44 -27.54
CA ALA A 256 -23.34 -21.09 -26.54
C ALA A 256 -21.88 -21.33 -27.02
N ALA A 257 -21.63 -21.30 -28.33
CA ALA A 257 -20.29 -21.46 -28.89
C ALA A 257 -19.53 -20.13 -28.99
N ASP A 258 -20.19 -19.01 -28.73
CA ASP A 258 -19.61 -17.69 -28.91
C ASP A 258 -18.74 -17.25 -27.76
N TYR A 259 -17.79 -16.40 -28.12
CA TYR A 259 -16.80 -15.84 -27.17
C TYR A 259 -16.33 -14.46 -27.59
N LEU A 260 -15.74 -13.80 -26.61
CA LEU A 260 -14.98 -12.57 -26.76
C LEU A 260 -13.53 -12.82 -26.35
N GLU A 261 -12.57 -12.34 -27.13
CA GLU A 261 -11.14 -12.35 -26.81
C GLU A 261 -10.57 -10.95 -26.79
N PHE A 262 -9.57 -10.73 -25.93
CA PHE A 262 -8.87 -9.46 -25.80
C PHE A 262 -7.46 -9.66 -25.24
N TYR A 263 -6.60 -8.66 -25.37
CA TYR A 263 -5.33 -8.59 -24.66
C TYR A 263 -5.57 -7.93 -23.32
N GLY A 264 -5.40 -8.69 -22.25
CA GLY A 264 -5.50 -8.23 -20.88
C GLY A 264 -4.13 -7.86 -20.33
N GLN A 265 -4.06 -6.77 -19.55
CA GLN A 265 -2.89 -6.36 -18.79
C GLN A 265 -3.14 -6.58 -17.31
N GLY A 266 -2.17 -7.18 -16.63
CA GLY A 266 -2.17 -7.29 -15.17
C GLY A 266 -1.85 -5.96 -14.48
N LEU A 267 -1.87 -6.01 -13.17
CA LEU A 267 -1.53 -4.91 -12.29
C LEU A 267 -0.64 -5.44 -11.16
N ASP A 268 0.29 -4.63 -10.66
CA ASP A 268 1.06 -4.92 -9.45
C ASP A 268 1.29 -3.61 -8.70
N THR A 269 0.35 -3.26 -7.82
CA THR A 269 0.44 -2.11 -6.91
C THR A 269 0.50 -2.61 -5.47
N PRO A 270 0.90 -1.78 -4.50
CA PRO A 270 0.89 -2.18 -3.09
C PRO A 270 -0.47 -2.71 -2.61
N GLU A 271 -1.58 -2.17 -3.13
CA GLU A 271 -2.93 -2.46 -2.68
C GLU A 271 -3.64 -3.52 -3.54
N SER A 272 -3.24 -3.75 -4.81
CA SER A 272 -3.93 -4.67 -5.72
C SER A 272 -3.02 -5.30 -6.76
N ASP A 273 -3.27 -6.59 -7.07
CA ASP A 273 -2.68 -7.32 -8.20
C ASP A 273 -3.67 -7.51 -9.36
N THR A 274 -4.84 -6.89 -9.28
CA THR A 274 -5.98 -7.16 -10.16
C THR A 274 -6.41 -5.92 -10.92
N ASN A 275 -6.29 -5.97 -12.25
CA ASN A 275 -6.86 -5.00 -13.15
C ASN A 275 -8.28 -5.43 -13.55
N VAL A 276 -9.21 -4.48 -13.66
CA VAL A 276 -10.62 -4.76 -13.94
C VAL A 276 -11.00 -4.27 -15.33
N TYR A 277 -11.63 -5.16 -16.08
CA TYR A 277 -12.22 -4.89 -17.37
C TYR A 277 -13.75 -4.98 -17.26
N TYR A 278 -14.47 -4.03 -17.88
CA TYR A 278 -15.93 -3.97 -17.86
C TYR A 278 -16.48 -4.28 -19.23
N LEU A 279 -17.22 -5.38 -19.36
CA LEU A 279 -17.92 -5.73 -20.58
C LEU A 279 -19.39 -5.29 -20.47
N VAL A 280 -19.83 -4.46 -21.39
CA VAL A 280 -21.22 -3.98 -21.49
C VAL A 280 -21.88 -4.43 -22.79
N ALA A 281 -23.21 -4.64 -22.75
CA ALA A 281 -24.04 -4.84 -23.92
C ALA A 281 -24.56 -3.47 -24.38
N GLY A 282 -23.82 -2.83 -25.29
CA GLY A 282 -24.13 -1.48 -25.76
C GLY A 282 -25.22 -1.42 -26.85
N ASN A 283 -25.51 -0.21 -27.26
CA ASN A 283 -26.43 0.09 -28.36
C ASN A 283 -25.70 0.48 -29.67
N ARG A 284 -24.37 0.36 -29.69
CA ARG A 284 -23.50 0.60 -30.85
C ARG A 284 -22.49 -0.55 -31.00
N ALA A 285 -21.89 -0.63 -32.18
CA ALA A 285 -20.80 -1.57 -32.37
C ALA A 285 -19.58 -1.18 -31.52
N GLY A 286 -19.00 -2.17 -30.79
CA GLY A 286 -17.77 -2.00 -30.06
C GLY A 286 -16.54 -2.03 -30.95
N LYS A 287 -15.41 -1.57 -30.39
CA LYS A 287 -14.10 -1.54 -31.06
C LYS A 287 -13.62 -2.96 -31.33
N ARG A 288 -13.21 -3.23 -32.56
CA ARG A 288 -12.77 -4.56 -33.00
C ARG A 288 -11.30 -4.57 -33.36
N ILE A 289 -10.64 -5.67 -33.03
CA ILE A 289 -9.25 -5.93 -33.40
C ILE A 289 -9.14 -6.01 -34.91
N LEU A 290 -8.20 -5.25 -35.47
CA LEU A 290 -7.90 -5.26 -36.89
C LEU A 290 -6.92 -6.39 -37.19
N GLY A 291 -7.21 -7.22 -38.22
CA GLY A 291 -6.23 -8.17 -38.73
C GLY A 291 -6.67 -9.58 -38.99
N ASP A 292 -7.85 -10.03 -38.55
CA ASP A 292 -8.38 -11.36 -38.91
C ASP A 292 -9.37 -11.24 -40.06
N LEU A 293 -8.83 -11.27 -41.27
CA LEU A 293 -9.65 -11.58 -42.45
C LEU A 293 -9.79 -13.11 -42.52
N HIS A 294 -10.88 -13.65 -41.99
CA HIS A 294 -11.42 -14.85 -42.60
C HIS A 294 -11.51 -14.54 -44.08
N THR A 295 -10.93 -15.36 -44.92
CA THR A 295 -10.96 -15.27 -46.38
C THR A 295 -12.40 -15.38 -46.88
N ASP A 296 -13.16 -14.31 -46.74
CA ASP A 296 -14.28 -14.05 -47.62
C ASP A 296 -13.74 -13.26 -48.83
N SER A 297 -13.68 -13.95 -49.92
CA SER A 297 -13.31 -13.48 -51.24
C SER A 297 -14.17 -12.30 -51.71
N ASN A 298 -13.81 -11.08 -51.26
CA ASN A 298 -14.26 -9.88 -51.95
C ASN A 298 -13.26 -8.70 -51.67
N PRO A 299 -12.42 -8.32 -52.62
CA PRO A 299 -11.47 -7.26 -52.43
C PRO A 299 -12.10 -5.92 -52.75
N ASN A 300 -12.70 -5.24 -51.77
CA ASN A 300 -12.93 -3.82 -51.87
C ASN A 300 -12.99 -3.12 -50.51
N PRO A 301 -11.88 -2.65 -49.93
CA PRO A 301 -11.91 -1.84 -48.73
C PRO A 301 -12.24 -0.38 -49.14
N ARG A 302 -13.49 0.01 -49.13
CA ARG A 302 -13.81 1.42 -48.95
C ARG A 302 -13.46 1.80 -47.53
N LEU A 303 -12.42 2.61 -47.39
CA LEU A 303 -12.11 3.39 -46.21
C LEU A 303 -13.37 4.14 -45.74
N VAL A 304 -14.04 3.64 -44.75
CA VAL A 304 -14.99 4.41 -43.97
C VAL A 304 -14.17 5.23 -42.98
N GLN A 305 -13.85 6.46 -43.39
CA GLN A 305 -13.45 7.49 -42.43
C GLN A 305 -14.65 7.73 -41.51
N GLY A 306 -14.55 7.28 -40.27
CA GLY A 306 -15.45 7.69 -39.21
C GLY A 306 -15.40 9.21 -39.07
N ARG A 307 -16.50 9.86 -39.40
CA ARG A 307 -16.71 11.25 -39.05
C ARG A 307 -16.80 11.34 -37.54
N ASP A 308 -15.84 12.03 -36.94
CA ASP A 308 -15.97 12.62 -35.63
C ASP A 308 -17.21 13.49 -35.58
N SER A 309 -18.30 13.01 -35.00
CA SER A 309 -19.47 13.83 -34.73
C SER A 309 -19.25 14.62 -33.46
N LEU A 310 -18.96 15.86 -33.68
CA LEU A 310 -19.01 17.01 -32.81
C LEU A 310 -20.08 16.92 -31.72
N PHE A 311 -19.65 16.69 -30.47
CA PHE A 311 -20.18 17.43 -29.35
C PHE A 311 -19.00 18.15 -28.69
N ARG A 312 -18.81 19.41 -29.09
CA ARG A 312 -17.94 20.36 -28.42
C ARG A 312 -18.71 20.90 -27.21
N PHE A 313 -18.33 20.49 -26.02
CA PHE A 313 -18.47 21.35 -24.83
C PHE A 313 -17.11 21.95 -24.49
N PRO A 314 -17.03 23.23 -24.15
CA PRO A 314 -15.75 23.89 -23.94
C PRO A 314 -15.11 23.47 -22.61
N PRO A 315 -13.77 23.29 -22.54
CA PRO A 315 -13.06 22.83 -21.35
C PRO A 315 -12.73 23.97 -20.38
N THR A 316 -13.72 24.71 -19.90
CA THR A 316 -13.46 25.90 -19.07
C THR A 316 -14.30 25.98 -17.80
N THR A 317 -15.10 24.98 -17.47
CA THR A 317 -16.01 25.07 -16.33
C THR A 317 -15.43 24.56 -15.00
N LEU A 318 -14.54 23.58 -14.99
CA LEU A 318 -14.03 23.02 -13.75
C LEU A 318 -12.95 23.90 -13.08
N PHE A 319 -12.05 24.49 -13.87
CA PHE A 319 -10.99 25.35 -13.34
C PHE A 319 -11.51 26.72 -12.87
N ARG A 320 -12.62 27.19 -13.41
CA ARG A 320 -13.19 28.49 -13.04
C ARG A 320 -13.90 28.43 -11.68
N TRP A 321 -14.46 27.29 -11.32
CA TRP A 321 -15.22 27.12 -10.08
C TRP A 321 -14.32 27.01 -8.83
N VAL A 322 -13.19 26.35 -8.95
CA VAL A 322 -12.17 26.30 -7.87
C VAL A 322 -11.59 27.69 -7.61
N PHE A 323 -11.46 28.53 -8.62
CA PHE A 323 -10.93 29.89 -8.48
C PHE A 323 -11.95 30.88 -7.90
N GLU A 324 -13.24 30.68 -8.10
CA GLU A 324 -14.30 31.52 -7.53
C GLU A 324 -14.63 31.16 -6.08
N PHE A 325 -14.44 29.90 -5.69
CA PHE A 325 -14.64 29.44 -4.30
C PHE A 325 -13.57 30.02 -3.35
N LEU A 326 -12.34 30.21 -3.83
CA LEU A 326 -11.27 30.83 -3.04
C LEU A 326 -11.44 32.36 -2.86
N LYS A 327 -12.38 33.00 -3.56
CA LYS A 327 -12.67 34.41 -3.41
C LYS A 327 -13.75 34.73 -2.37
N GLY A 328 -14.42 33.73 -1.83
CA GLY A 328 -15.56 33.87 -0.92
C GLY A 328 -15.24 33.86 0.59
N LEU A 329 -13.98 33.70 1.00
CA LEU A 329 -13.60 33.73 2.43
C LEU A 329 -13.25 35.14 2.87
N PRO A 330 -13.74 35.62 4.01
CA PRO A 330 -13.47 36.96 4.50
C PRO A 330 -12.00 37.13 4.87
N ALA A 331 -11.38 38.13 4.29
CA ALA A 331 -10.03 38.56 4.61
C ALA A 331 -9.97 39.16 6.02
N ASN A 332 -9.09 38.65 6.85
CA ASN A 332 -8.53 39.40 7.96
C ASN A 332 -7.05 39.71 7.66
N ASP A 333 -6.79 40.96 7.83
CA ASP A 333 -5.72 41.82 7.48
C ASP A 333 -4.26 41.37 7.58
N ALA A 334 -3.56 41.81 6.53
CA ALA A 334 -2.19 42.33 6.52
C ALA A 334 -1.00 41.37 6.65
N VAL A 335 -0.43 41.02 5.50
CA VAL A 335 0.97 41.29 5.16
C VAL A 335 1.14 41.35 3.63
N THR A 336 1.88 42.31 3.19
CA THR A 336 2.20 42.88 1.88
C THR A 336 2.58 41.87 0.78
N GLU A 337 1.99 42.07 -0.41
CA GLU A 337 2.36 41.49 -1.70
C GLU A 337 3.79 41.80 -2.12
N GLN A 338 4.49 40.80 -2.63
CA GLN A 338 5.44 40.98 -3.72
C GLN A 338 5.19 39.97 -4.83
N ARG A 339 4.78 40.54 -5.94
CA ARG A 339 4.48 39.94 -7.21
C ARG A 339 5.81 39.49 -7.87
N VAL A 340 5.95 38.24 -8.26
CA VAL A 340 6.99 37.79 -9.18
C VAL A 340 6.32 37.24 -10.43
N GLU A 341 6.49 37.94 -11.52
CA GLU A 341 6.19 37.48 -12.87
C GLU A 341 7.29 36.50 -13.30
N ALA A 342 6.93 35.29 -13.68
CA ALA A 342 7.83 34.37 -14.38
C ALA A 342 7.54 34.44 -15.87
N SER A 343 8.53 34.90 -16.64
CA SER A 343 8.56 34.77 -18.10
C SER A 343 9.56 33.70 -18.50
N ASP A 344 9.13 32.89 -19.46
CA ASP A 344 9.91 31.89 -20.17
C ASP A 344 11.16 32.46 -20.84
N GLU A 345 12.26 31.72 -20.86
CA GLU A 345 13.09 31.32 -22.00
C GLU A 345 14.47 30.82 -21.55
N ILE A 346 14.74 29.56 -21.84
CA ILE A 346 16.12 29.05 -21.88
C ILE A 346 16.45 28.71 -23.34
N LYS A 347 17.26 29.53 -23.98
CA LYS A 347 17.99 29.19 -25.19
C LYS A 347 19.50 29.29 -24.92
N SER A 348 20.17 28.19 -25.24
CA SER A 348 21.61 28.01 -25.16
C SER A 348 22.38 28.97 -26.06
N THR A 349 23.43 29.59 -25.52
CA THR A 349 24.39 30.40 -26.26
C THR A 349 25.62 29.61 -26.58
N SER A 350 26.11 29.71 -27.81
CA SER A 350 27.54 29.68 -28.10
C SER A 350 27.90 30.79 -29.08
N ALA A 351 28.96 31.50 -28.73
CA ALA A 351 29.42 32.74 -29.27
C ALA A 351 30.15 32.65 -30.65
N LYS A 352 30.09 33.71 -31.46
CA LYS A 352 31.25 34.50 -31.87
C LYS A 352 30.83 35.70 -32.78
N GLN A 353 31.22 36.83 -32.26
CA GLN A 353 31.85 38.07 -32.82
C GLN A 353 31.65 38.49 -34.31
N ASN A 354 31.29 39.75 -34.37
CA ASN A 354 31.83 40.91 -35.11
C ASN A 354 31.10 41.42 -36.38
N ALA A 355 30.60 42.59 -36.21
CA ALA A 355 30.97 43.91 -36.78
C ALA A 355 30.01 44.46 -37.91
N THR A 356 29.52 45.63 -37.54
CA THR A 356 29.27 46.86 -38.34
C THR A 356 28.24 46.95 -39.43
N GLY A 357 27.27 47.80 -39.20
CA GLY A 357 26.98 48.90 -40.10
C GLY A 357 25.63 48.97 -40.80
N ALA A 358 24.84 49.96 -40.38
CA ALA A 358 23.92 50.76 -41.22
C ALA A 358 22.55 50.21 -41.68
N ALA A 359 21.51 50.86 -41.15
CA ALA A 359 20.11 50.90 -41.65
C ALA A 359 19.98 51.95 -42.82
N PRO A 360 18.78 52.29 -43.36
CA PRO A 360 17.51 51.61 -43.48
C PRO A 360 16.70 51.85 -44.79
N LYS A 361 15.51 51.21 -44.91
CA LYS A 361 14.24 51.65 -45.57
C LYS A 361 13.94 51.28 -47.03
N PRO A 362 12.72 51.44 -47.59
CA PRO A 362 11.69 50.39 -47.67
C PRO A 362 11.09 50.28 -49.13
N PRO A 363 9.81 50.02 -49.40
CA PRO A 363 9.27 48.83 -50.02
C PRO A 363 8.81 49.00 -51.48
N ARG A 364 8.48 47.89 -52.17
CA ARG A 364 7.45 47.93 -53.27
C ARG A 364 7.19 46.60 -53.97
N ASN A 365 5.92 46.23 -54.00
CA ASN A 365 5.08 45.73 -55.07
C ASN A 365 5.45 44.47 -55.90
N ARG A 366 4.55 43.50 -55.77
CA ARG A 366 3.91 42.64 -56.76
C ARG A 366 4.46 42.69 -58.21
N LYS A 367 4.79 41.49 -58.69
CA LYS A 367 4.36 41.03 -60.01
C LYS A 367 4.38 39.52 -60.10
N THR A 368 3.19 38.95 -60.40
CA THR A 368 2.94 37.58 -60.85
C THR A 368 3.74 37.26 -62.10
N ARG A 369 4.40 36.08 -62.06
CA ARG A 369 4.87 35.46 -63.34
C ARG A 369 4.71 33.97 -63.26
N ALA A 370 3.77 33.43 -63.98
CA ALA A 370 3.64 32.02 -64.28
C ALA A 370 4.93 31.44 -64.82
N ARG A 371 5.38 30.35 -64.32
CA ARG A 371 6.45 29.56 -64.97
C ARG A 371 5.97 28.12 -65.14
N LYS A 372 6.09 27.72 -66.42
CA LYS A 372 5.78 26.38 -66.92
C LYS A 372 6.45 25.27 -66.13
N TYR A 373 5.70 24.23 -65.86
CA TYR A 373 6.24 22.96 -65.43
C TYR A 373 6.99 22.29 -66.58
N SER A 374 8.28 22.08 -66.41
CA SER A 374 9.02 21.07 -67.19
C SER A 374 9.17 19.87 -66.24
N ALA A 375 8.72 18.73 -66.72
CA ALA A 375 8.82 17.46 -66.01
C ALA A 375 10.26 16.95 -66.10
N ASP A 376 11.06 17.16 -65.05
CA ASP A 376 12.26 16.38 -64.82
C ASP A 376 11.94 15.27 -63.81
N ARG A 377 11.85 14.05 -64.31
CA ARG A 377 11.85 12.83 -63.51
C ARG A 377 13.23 12.65 -62.91
N GLN A 378 13.47 13.21 -61.74
CA GLN A 378 14.53 12.72 -60.87
C GLN A 378 14.07 11.37 -60.28
N HIS A 379 14.68 10.29 -60.73
CA HIS A 379 14.69 9.02 -60.04
C HIS A 379 15.30 9.23 -58.65
N HIS A 380 14.45 9.42 -57.64
CA HIS A 380 14.86 9.15 -56.30
C HIS A 380 15.15 7.63 -56.21
N HIS A 381 16.42 7.28 -56.25
CA HIS A 381 16.87 6.03 -55.76
C HIS A 381 16.44 5.97 -54.27
N SER A 382 15.34 5.33 -54.01
CA SER A 382 15.03 4.82 -52.71
C SER A 382 16.17 3.88 -52.35
N SER A 383 17.12 4.33 -51.52
CA SER A 383 18.05 3.44 -50.91
C SER A 383 17.20 2.41 -50.17
N ALA A 384 17.14 1.19 -50.69
CA ALA A 384 16.54 0.07 -49.97
C ALA A 384 17.29 -0.02 -48.64
N VAL A 385 16.66 0.41 -47.56
CA VAL A 385 17.15 0.16 -46.23
C VAL A 385 17.21 -1.36 -46.12
N THR A 386 18.40 -1.92 -46.14
CA THR A 386 18.60 -3.35 -46.01
C THR A 386 17.93 -3.75 -44.68
N ALA A 387 16.97 -4.66 -44.76
CA ALA A 387 16.24 -5.15 -43.62
C ALA A 387 17.26 -5.73 -42.62
N MET A 388 17.38 -5.11 -41.46
CA MET A 388 18.20 -5.67 -40.38
C MET A 388 17.41 -6.79 -39.71
N VAL A 389 17.93 -8.00 -39.76
CA VAL A 389 17.40 -9.13 -39.01
C VAL A 389 17.86 -9.00 -37.57
N ALA A 390 16.93 -9.04 -36.62
CA ALA A 390 17.29 -9.08 -35.20
C ALA A 390 17.83 -10.47 -34.85
N PRO A 391 19.06 -10.57 -34.34
CA PRO A 391 19.62 -11.88 -33.91
C PRO A 391 19.07 -12.33 -32.55
N TYR A 392 18.69 -11.39 -31.71
CA TYR A 392 18.13 -11.58 -30.37
C TYR A 392 17.33 -10.34 -29.96
N PHE A 393 16.69 -10.39 -28.79
CA PHE A 393 16.03 -9.24 -28.18
C PHE A 393 16.44 -9.11 -26.70
N SER A 394 16.20 -7.95 -26.10
CA SER A 394 16.42 -7.72 -24.67
C SER A 394 15.23 -8.24 -23.88
N SER A 395 15.45 -9.17 -22.97
CA SER A 395 14.45 -9.72 -22.05
C SER A 395 14.78 -9.33 -20.63
N THR A 396 13.76 -8.98 -19.86
CA THR A 396 13.91 -8.69 -18.43
C THR A 396 13.09 -9.68 -17.64
N VAL A 397 13.71 -10.25 -16.61
CA VAL A 397 13.06 -11.06 -15.60
C VAL A 397 13.28 -10.41 -14.24
N GLU A 398 12.28 -10.45 -13.40
CA GLU A 398 12.34 -9.89 -12.04
C GLU A 398 11.86 -10.93 -11.04
N ARG A 399 12.46 -10.87 -9.85
CA ARG A 399 11.97 -11.56 -8.68
C ARG A 399 11.86 -10.56 -7.54
N LYS A 400 10.64 -10.36 -7.06
CA LYS A 400 10.29 -9.58 -5.87
C LYS A 400 9.50 -10.49 -4.94
N ASP A 401 10.17 -10.99 -3.92
CA ASP A 401 9.53 -11.79 -2.87
C ASP A 401 8.90 -10.83 -1.84
N ARG A 402 7.73 -11.19 -1.29
CA ARG A 402 6.99 -10.40 -0.30
C ARG A 402 6.70 -11.28 0.91
N LEU A 403 7.75 -11.51 1.73
CA LEU A 403 7.77 -12.46 2.83
C LEU A 403 7.68 -11.80 4.19
N VAL A 404 8.14 -10.55 4.30
CA VAL A 404 8.31 -9.82 5.55
C VAL A 404 7.76 -8.42 5.39
N TYR A 405 6.84 -8.03 6.27
CA TYR A 405 6.41 -6.63 6.40
C TYR A 405 7.34 -5.92 7.38
N PHE A 406 7.94 -4.79 6.94
CA PHE A 406 8.88 -4.00 7.76
C PHE A 406 8.25 -2.66 8.12
N LEU A 407 7.60 -2.59 9.26
CA LEU A 407 6.83 -1.42 9.70
C LEU A 407 7.67 -0.19 10.08
N ALA A 408 8.96 -0.35 10.37
CA ALA A 408 9.82 0.77 10.79
C ALA A 408 10.45 1.53 9.60
N VAL A 409 10.23 1.09 8.35
CA VAL A 409 10.64 1.88 7.19
C VAL A 409 9.58 2.90 6.85
N LEU A 410 9.99 4.16 6.74
CA LEU A 410 9.14 5.30 6.39
C LEU A 410 9.46 5.70 4.96
N ASN A 411 8.64 5.28 4.00
CA ASN A 411 8.89 5.42 2.58
C ASN A 411 7.69 5.94 1.77
N GLY A 412 6.71 6.54 2.44
CA GLY A 412 5.52 7.14 1.85
C GLY A 412 4.50 6.10 1.38
N ASP A 413 4.18 6.15 0.09
CA ASP A 413 3.19 5.23 -0.51
C ASP A 413 3.83 3.96 -1.10
N THR A 414 5.11 3.72 -0.84
CA THR A 414 5.81 2.53 -1.33
C THR A 414 5.48 1.33 -0.44
N GLU A 415 5.45 0.14 -1.05
CA GLU A 415 5.14 -1.11 -0.36
C GLU A 415 6.22 -1.47 0.69
N ASN A 416 5.80 -1.83 1.92
CA ASN A 416 6.67 -2.25 3.02
C ASN A 416 6.81 -3.77 3.15
N PHE A 417 6.38 -4.53 2.13
CA PHE A 417 6.68 -5.95 2.03
C PHE A 417 7.97 -6.20 1.26
N PHE A 418 8.85 -6.96 1.86
CA PHE A 418 10.18 -7.29 1.35
C PHE A 418 10.42 -8.80 1.31
N GLY A 419 11.50 -9.19 0.66
CA GLY A 419 11.92 -10.58 0.54
C GLY A 419 12.73 -11.09 1.73
N ARG A 420 13.85 -11.76 1.45
CA ARG A 420 14.64 -12.47 2.46
C ARG A 420 15.54 -11.53 3.26
N VAL A 421 15.64 -11.79 4.55
CA VAL A 421 16.53 -11.06 5.47
C VAL A 421 17.96 -11.57 5.32
N VAL A 422 18.89 -10.69 5.02
CA VAL A 422 20.34 -10.93 4.96
C VAL A 422 20.95 -10.54 6.29
N SER A 423 21.46 -11.52 7.03
CA SER A 423 22.11 -11.30 8.33
C SER A 423 23.40 -12.14 8.41
N THR A 424 23.68 -12.75 9.56
CA THR A 424 24.87 -13.62 9.77
C THR A 424 24.88 -14.86 8.88
N THR A 425 23.70 -15.35 8.47
CA THR A 425 23.57 -16.46 7.53
C THR A 425 23.35 -15.92 6.11
N PRO A 426 24.18 -16.34 5.14
CA PRO A 426 23.97 -15.98 3.75
C PRO A 426 22.65 -16.52 3.21
N VAL A 427 21.94 -15.74 2.41
CA VAL A 427 20.69 -16.14 1.78
C VAL A 427 20.86 -16.31 0.29
N THR A 428 20.12 -17.26 -0.28
CA THR A 428 20.11 -17.49 -1.72
C THR A 428 18.75 -17.10 -2.31
N GLN A 429 18.80 -16.56 -3.52
CA GLN A 429 17.60 -16.27 -4.31
C GLN A 429 17.84 -16.74 -5.75
N THR A 430 16.84 -17.38 -6.37
CA THR A 430 16.95 -17.88 -7.73
C THR A 430 16.20 -16.96 -8.67
N ILE A 431 16.83 -16.62 -9.81
CA ILE A 431 16.19 -15.95 -10.94
C ILE A 431 16.33 -16.83 -12.18
N THR A 432 15.23 -17.02 -12.91
CA THR A 432 15.20 -17.95 -14.05
C THR A 432 15.34 -17.19 -15.36
N THR A 433 16.29 -17.58 -16.19
CA THR A 433 16.45 -17.08 -17.55
C THR A 433 16.09 -18.16 -18.57
N ALA A 434 15.49 -17.73 -19.68
CA ALA A 434 15.15 -18.61 -20.78
C ALA A 434 15.98 -18.21 -22.01
N ASN A 435 16.63 -19.21 -22.61
CA ASN A 435 17.37 -19.09 -23.87
C ASN A 435 18.29 -17.84 -23.95
N PRO A 436 19.24 -17.64 -22.99
CA PRO A 436 20.22 -16.57 -23.10
C PRO A 436 21.01 -16.68 -24.41
N GLU A 437 21.18 -15.54 -25.12
CA GLU A 437 21.98 -15.51 -26.34
C GLU A 437 23.46 -15.30 -25.98
N PHE A 438 24.17 -16.41 -25.82
CA PHE A 438 25.57 -16.41 -25.36
C PHE A 438 26.57 -15.76 -26.35
N ALA A 439 26.17 -15.64 -27.62
CA ALA A 439 26.96 -14.97 -28.64
C ALA A 439 26.66 -13.47 -28.76
N ALA A 440 25.78 -12.93 -27.93
CA ALA A 440 25.42 -11.52 -27.98
C ALA A 440 26.59 -10.63 -27.58
N ASP A 441 26.72 -9.49 -28.27
CA ASP A 441 27.63 -8.43 -27.90
C ASP A 441 27.08 -7.64 -26.69
N GLY A 442 27.88 -7.56 -25.63
CA GLY A 442 27.57 -6.79 -24.42
C GLY A 442 27.08 -7.66 -23.23
N PRO A 443 27.16 -7.12 -22.03
CA PRO A 443 26.79 -7.83 -20.82
C PRO A 443 25.27 -7.85 -20.60
N ALA A 444 24.81 -8.79 -19.78
CA ALA A 444 23.53 -8.70 -19.10
C ALA A 444 23.64 -7.68 -17.95
N ARG A 445 22.55 -7.01 -17.61
CA ARG A 445 22.46 -6.05 -16.52
C ARG A 445 21.64 -6.64 -15.37
N LEU A 446 22.31 -6.91 -14.27
CA LEU A 446 21.68 -7.37 -13.03
C LEU A 446 21.51 -6.17 -12.09
N GLU A 447 20.27 -5.85 -11.74
CA GLU A 447 19.90 -4.80 -10.80
C GLU A 447 19.39 -5.45 -9.53
N ILE A 448 19.88 -4.97 -8.38
CA ILE A 448 19.53 -5.48 -7.05
C ILE A 448 19.13 -4.30 -6.19
N ALA A 449 17.96 -4.36 -5.61
CA ALA A 449 17.46 -3.43 -4.60
C ALA A 449 17.48 -4.10 -3.23
N LEU A 450 18.01 -3.38 -2.23
CA LEU A 450 18.05 -3.79 -0.84
C LEU A 450 17.41 -2.73 0.03
N GLN A 451 16.91 -3.13 1.20
CA GLN A 451 16.45 -2.24 2.25
C GLN A 451 17.30 -2.47 3.51
N GLY A 452 17.87 -1.41 4.08
CA GLY A 452 18.54 -1.49 5.37
C GLY A 452 17.56 -1.57 6.53
N VAL A 453 17.90 -2.36 7.53
CA VAL A 453 17.01 -2.62 8.68
C VAL A 453 17.49 -1.90 9.92
N ASN A 454 18.78 -1.82 10.14
CA ASN A 454 19.36 -1.20 11.33
C ASN A 454 20.30 -0.03 11.00
N PHE A 455 20.49 0.89 11.94
CA PHE A 455 21.26 2.12 11.74
C PHE A 455 22.77 1.89 11.86
N VAL A 456 23.31 1.08 10.94
CA VAL A 456 24.74 0.78 10.80
C VAL A 456 25.22 1.02 9.37
N ASN A 457 26.53 0.93 9.15
CA ASN A 457 27.05 0.84 7.79
C ASN A 457 26.84 -0.57 7.25
N HIS A 458 25.97 -0.70 6.27
CA HIS A 458 25.69 -1.95 5.60
C HIS A 458 26.75 -2.28 4.55
N GLN A 459 27.07 -3.56 4.40
CA GLN A 459 27.79 -4.11 3.28
C GLN A 459 27.26 -5.50 2.97
N VAL A 460 26.60 -5.65 1.83
CA VAL A 460 26.10 -6.92 1.34
C VAL A 460 26.95 -7.39 0.17
N ASN A 461 27.61 -8.53 0.32
CA ASN A 461 28.40 -9.16 -0.74
C ASN A 461 27.49 -9.99 -1.62
N VAL A 462 27.60 -9.83 -2.95
CA VAL A 462 26.75 -10.47 -3.94
C VAL A 462 27.57 -11.39 -4.82
N ALA A 463 27.08 -12.60 -5.05
CA ALA A 463 27.61 -13.54 -6.03
C ALA A 463 26.49 -14.13 -6.90
N LEU A 464 26.79 -14.40 -8.17
CA LEU A 464 25.91 -15.06 -9.12
C LEU A 464 26.56 -16.36 -9.60
N ASN A 465 25.84 -17.48 -9.48
CA ASN A 465 26.31 -18.82 -9.89
C ASN A 465 27.71 -19.14 -9.32
N GLY A 466 27.98 -18.73 -8.08
CA GLY A 466 29.28 -18.91 -7.42
C GLY A 466 30.35 -17.86 -7.76
N THR A 467 30.12 -16.97 -8.72
CA THR A 467 31.06 -15.89 -9.08
C THR A 467 30.73 -14.61 -8.32
N ALA A 468 31.69 -14.07 -7.58
CA ALA A 468 31.53 -12.81 -6.86
C ALA A 468 31.35 -11.64 -7.84
N LEU A 469 30.32 -10.84 -7.63
CA LEU A 469 30.03 -9.63 -8.41
C LEU A 469 30.53 -8.36 -7.74
N GLY A 470 30.54 -8.31 -6.40
CA GLY A 470 30.94 -7.15 -5.64
C GLY A 470 30.16 -6.99 -4.35
N SER A 471 30.13 -5.77 -3.81
CA SER A 471 29.42 -5.44 -2.57
C SER A 471 28.54 -4.22 -2.78
N ILE A 472 27.35 -4.21 -2.22
CA ILE A 472 26.45 -3.08 -2.09
C ILE A 472 26.69 -2.46 -0.72
N LYS A 473 26.96 -1.15 -0.66
CA LYS A 473 27.25 -0.43 0.59
C LYS A 473 26.32 0.75 0.76
N PHE A 474 25.78 0.92 1.96
CA PHE A 474 24.82 1.97 2.28
C PHE A 474 24.73 2.16 3.81
N PHE A 475 23.86 3.05 4.30
CA PHE A 475 23.74 3.35 5.73
C PHE A 475 22.28 3.33 6.18
N GLY A 476 22.04 2.83 7.37
CA GLY A 476 20.73 2.94 8.06
C GLY A 476 19.59 2.33 7.24
N HIS A 477 18.49 3.02 7.15
CA HIS A 477 17.30 2.61 6.37
C HIS A 477 17.37 3.01 4.89
N ASP A 478 18.55 3.29 4.34
CA ASP A 478 18.68 3.56 2.91
C ASP A 478 18.19 2.37 2.08
N HIS A 479 17.63 2.69 0.90
CA HIS A 479 17.15 1.74 -0.09
C HIS A 479 18.00 1.82 -1.37
N PRO A 480 19.22 1.24 -1.39
CA PRO A 480 20.08 1.28 -2.56
C PRO A 480 19.59 0.38 -3.68
N VAL A 481 19.74 0.87 -4.92
CA VAL A 481 19.59 0.08 -6.14
C VAL A 481 20.94 0.04 -6.85
N GLN A 482 21.56 -1.14 -6.89
CA GLN A 482 22.88 -1.34 -7.50
C GLN A 482 22.77 -2.23 -8.73
N ALA A 483 23.39 -1.80 -9.82
CA ALA A 483 23.49 -2.58 -11.04
C ALA A 483 24.89 -3.19 -11.20
N PHE A 484 24.93 -4.42 -11.71
CA PHE A 484 26.13 -5.16 -12.07
C PHE A 484 26.05 -5.55 -13.54
N ASP A 485 27.13 -5.33 -14.28
CA ASP A 485 27.28 -5.86 -15.63
C ASP A 485 27.81 -7.29 -15.54
N VAL A 486 27.00 -8.24 -15.99
CA VAL A 486 27.28 -9.68 -15.94
C VAL A 486 27.55 -10.19 -17.35
N PRO A 487 28.71 -10.79 -17.62
CA PRO A 487 28.92 -11.47 -18.89
C PRO A 487 27.83 -12.50 -19.14
N VAL A 488 27.22 -12.50 -20.34
CA VAL A 488 26.11 -13.43 -20.66
C VAL A 488 26.55 -14.90 -20.48
N SER A 489 27.82 -15.20 -20.69
CA SER A 489 28.43 -16.52 -20.49
C SER A 489 28.40 -17.01 -19.03
N GLN A 490 28.14 -16.15 -18.05
CA GLN A 490 27.97 -16.53 -16.65
C GLN A 490 26.50 -16.91 -16.33
N LEU A 491 25.56 -16.62 -17.23
CA LEU A 491 24.18 -17.02 -17.07
C LEU A 491 23.99 -18.49 -17.45
N LEU A 492 23.02 -19.14 -16.83
CA LEU A 492 22.58 -20.48 -17.17
C LEU A 492 21.24 -20.37 -17.91
N ASN A 493 20.98 -21.22 -18.88
CA ASN A 493 19.63 -21.41 -19.36
C ASN A 493 18.83 -22.16 -18.28
N GLY A 494 17.92 -21.46 -17.61
CA GLY A 494 17.21 -21.95 -16.43
C GLY A 494 17.56 -21.18 -15.15
N ALA A 495 17.68 -21.86 -14.04
CA ALA A 495 17.88 -21.29 -12.72
C ALA A 495 19.29 -20.69 -12.54
N ASN A 496 19.35 -19.41 -12.22
CA ASN A 496 20.57 -18.69 -11.83
C ASN A 496 20.46 -18.33 -10.34
N THR A 497 21.46 -18.74 -9.56
CA THR A 497 21.44 -18.57 -8.11
C THR A 497 22.24 -17.33 -7.71
N LEU A 498 21.59 -16.42 -7.03
CA LEU A 498 22.19 -15.29 -6.33
C LEU A 498 22.46 -15.68 -4.89
N LEU A 499 23.61 -15.27 -4.38
CA LEU A 499 23.99 -15.39 -2.99
C LEU A 499 24.19 -13.99 -2.43
N PHE A 500 23.53 -13.70 -1.30
CA PHE A 500 23.69 -12.48 -0.53
C PHE A 500 24.33 -12.84 0.80
N ALA A 501 25.43 -12.21 1.14
CA ALA A 501 26.14 -12.45 2.39
C ALA A 501 26.47 -11.14 3.08
N GLN A 502 26.26 -11.09 4.39
CA GLN A 502 26.67 -9.98 5.24
C GLN A 502 28.17 -9.74 5.10
N GLY A 503 28.57 -8.48 4.90
CA GLY A 503 29.98 -8.09 4.79
C GLY A 503 30.53 -7.40 6.03
N SER A 504 29.66 -6.99 6.96
CA SER A 504 30.00 -6.33 8.23
C SER A 504 29.25 -6.96 9.39
N ALA A 505 29.89 -7.08 10.53
CA ALA A 505 29.24 -7.67 11.71
C ALA A 505 28.08 -6.78 12.19
N GLY A 506 26.95 -7.38 12.54
CA GLY A 506 25.76 -6.67 13.01
C GLY A 506 24.93 -6.01 11.92
N ASP A 507 25.33 -6.12 10.67
CA ASP A 507 24.58 -5.64 9.49
C ASP A 507 23.33 -6.54 9.26
N THR A 508 22.17 -5.92 9.16
CA THR A 508 20.94 -6.60 8.76
C THR A 508 20.28 -5.81 7.62
N SER A 509 20.04 -6.49 6.53
CA SER A 509 19.44 -5.94 5.31
C SER A 509 18.37 -6.89 4.79
N ILE A 510 17.46 -6.40 3.95
CA ILE A 510 16.42 -7.21 3.31
C ILE A 510 16.55 -7.06 1.81
N VAL A 511 16.33 -8.13 1.06
CA VAL A 511 16.24 -8.07 -0.41
C VAL A 511 14.87 -7.54 -0.79
N ASP A 512 14.81 -6.43 -1.54
CA ASP A 512 13.55 -5.94 -2.11
C ASP A 512 13.27 -6.67 -3.42
N TYR A 513 14.07 -6.42 -4.45
CA TYR A 513 13.94 -7.15 -5.70
C TYR A 513 15.28 -7.43 -6.38
N VAL A 514 15.24 -8.41 -7.27
CA VAL A 514 16.32 -8.70 -8.21
C VAL A 514 15.76 -8.65 -9.62
N ARG A 515 16.36 -7.84 -10.48
CA ARG A 515 15.95 -7.67 -11.89
C ARG A 515 17.13 -7.95 -12.81
N LEU A 516 16.97 -8.87 -13.75
CA LEU A 516 17.99 -9.23 -14.71
C LEU A 516 17.51 -8.96 -16.14
N THR A 517 18.17 -8.03 -16.81
CA THR A 517 17.97 -7.75 -18.24
C THR A 517 19.09 -8.38 -19.04
N TYR A 518 18.76 -9.25 -19.98
CA TYR A 518 19.75 -10.02 -20.74
C TYR A 518 19.33 -10.18 -22.21
N PRO A 519 20.29 -10.37 -23.13
CA PRO A 519 20.00 -10.75 -24.50
C PRO A 519 19.44 -12.19 -24.54
N ARG A 520 18.24 -12.34 -25.12
CA ARG A 520 17.53 -13.62 -25.25
C ARG A 520 17.37 -13.98 -26.72
N ALA A 521 17.63 -15.24 -27.04
CA ALA A 521 17.38 -15.78 -28.37
C ALA A 521 15.89 -15.70 -28.76
N LEU A 522 15.63 -15.54 -30.03
CA LEU A 522 14.27 -15.50 -30.58
C LEU A 522 13.74 -16.94 -30.71
N GLN A 523 13.55 -17.55 -29.57
CA GLN A 523 13.05 -18.92 -29.41
C GLN A 523 11.86 -18.96 -28.46
N ALA A 524 10.77 -19.58 -28.91
CA ALA A 524 9.58 -19.80 -28.09
C ALA A 524 9.84 -20.83 -26.97
N ASP A 525 9.29 -20.56 -25.80
CA ASP A 525 9.23 -21.48 -24.67
C ASP A 525 7.77 -21.92 -24.48
N ASN A 526 7.53 -23.23 -24.46
CA ASN A 526 6.17 -23.76 -24.35
C ASN A 526 5.22 -23.14 -25.40
N ASP A 527 5.68 -23.06 -26.63
CA ASP A 527 4.95 -22.47 -27.77
C ASP A 527 4.63 -20.96 -27.64
N SER A 528 5.26 -20.26 -26.72
CA SER A 528 4.97 -18.82 -26.47
C SER A 528 6.24 -17.98 -26.45
N LEU A 529 6.18 -16.79 -27.02
CA LEU A 529 7.23 -15.79 -26.86
C LEU A 529 6.66 -14.39 -26.79
N ARG A 530 6.99 -13.68 -25.71
CA ARG A 530 6.79 -12.23 -25.55
C ARG A 530 8.12 -11.54 -25.82
N PHE A 531 8.14 -10.58 -26.73
CA PHE A 531 9.37 -9.93 -27.19
C PHE A 531 9.14 -8.53 -27.71
N SER A 532 10.23 -7.77 -27.84
CA SER A 532 10.22 -6.45 -28.45
C SER A 532 11.16 -6.40 -29.65
N LEU A 533 10.75 -5.68 -30.71
CA LEU A 533 11.57 -5.45 -31.90
C LEU A 533 11.56 -3.96 -32.26
N ARG A 534 12.70 -3.44 -32.72
CA ARG A 534 12.68 -2.14 -33.42
C ARG A 534 11.82 -2.26 -34.67
N SER A 535 11.04 -1.24 -34.98
CA SER A 535 10.12 -1.28 -36.12
C SER A 535 10.82 -1.48 -37.47
N THR A 536 12.12 -1.18 -37.55
CA THR A 536 12.96 -1.40 -38.74
C THR A 536 13.56 -2.80 -38.82
N GLN A 537 13.32 -3.67 -37.85
CA GLN A 537 13.85 -5.04 -37.81
C GLN A 537 12.79 -6.05 -38.22
N SER A 538 13.23 -7.09 -38.90
CA SER A 538 12.55 -8.37 -39.07
C SER A 538 13.15 -9.39 -38.09
N ALA A 539 12.44 -10.47 -37.83
CA ALA A 539 12.92 -11.54 -36.95
C ALA A 539 12.36 -12.89 -37.39
N THR A 540 13.10 -13.96 -37.10
CA THR A 540 12.61 -15.33 -37.18
C THR A 540 12.57 -15.90 -35.75
N ILE A 541 11.45 -16.48 -35.36
CA ILE A 541 11.27 -17.12 -34.05
C ILE A 541 11.10 -18.61 -34.26
N ASP A 542 11.93 -19.37 -33.61
CA ASP A 542 11.93 -20.84 -33.63
C ASP A 542 11.22 -21.42 -32.39
N GLY A 543 11.02 -22.73 -32.35
CA GLY A 543 10.62 -23.45 -31.15
C GLY A 543 9.12 -23.66 -30.98
N PHE A 544 8.31 -23.46 -32.03
CA PHE A 544 6.88 -23.81 -31.98
C PHE A 544 6.64 -25.25 -32.35
N THR A 545 5.71 -25.90 -31.67
CA THR A 545 5.29 -27.29 -31.95
C THR A 545 4.11 -27.38 -32.93
N THR A 546 3.41 -26.26 -33.16
CA THR A 546 2.23 -26.13 -34.02
C THR A 546 2.43 -25.09 -35.12
N PRO A 547 1.86 -25.28 -36.33
CA PRO A 547 1.91 -24.27 -37.37
C PRO A 547 0.91 -23.09 -37.19
N ASN A 548 -0.04 -23.24 -36.29
CA ASN A 548 -1.11 -22.26 -36.12
C ASN A 548 -0.76 -21.26 -35.03
N ILE A 549 0.10 -20.30 -35.39
CA ILE A 549 0.60 -19.27 -34.45
C ILE A 549 -0.09 -17.93 -34.72
N ARG A 550 -0.58 -17.35 -33.65
CA ARG A 550 -1.12 -15.99 -33.59
C ARG A 550 0.00 -15.04 -33.17
N LEU A 551 0.18 -13.97 -33.93
CA LEU A 551 1.05 -12.85 -33.59
C LEU A 551 0.20 -11.66 -33.15
N ILE A 552 0.39 -11.22 -31.94
CA ILE A 552 -0.33 -10.12 -31.32
C ILE A 552 0.64 -8.94 -31.15
N ASP A 553 0.38 -7.82 -31.84
CA ASP A 553 1.06 -6.56 -31.63
C ASP A 553 0.27 -5.76 -30.58
N TYR A 554 0.81 -5.70 -29.36
CA TYR A 554 0.23 -4.99 -28.22
C TYR A 554 1.01 -3.72 -27.87
N THR A 555 1.67 -3.12 -28.87
CA THR A 555 2.35 -1.82 -28.71
C THR A 555 1.41 -0.74 -28.18
N ASP A 556 0.16 -0.77 -28.64
CA ASP A 556 -0.98 -0.07 -28.01
C ASP A 556 -1.95 -1.11 -27.43
N PRO A 557 -2.02 -1.30 -26.12
CA PRO A 557 -2.83 -2.34 -25.50
C PRO A 557 -4.34 -2.09 -25.64
N PHE A 558 -4.76 -0.85 -25.88
CA PHE A 558 -6.16 -0.51 -26.15
C PHE A 558 -6.59 -0.72 -27.61
N SER A 559 -5.61 -0.97 -28.47
CA SER A 559 -5.84 -1.11 -29.92
C SER A 559 -4.88 -2.12 -30.53
N VAL A 560 -4.85 -3.31 -29.96
CA VAL A 560 -3.99 -4.41 -30.39
C VAL A 560 -4.30 -4.82 -31.83
N ARG A 561 -3.30 -5.37 -32.50
CA ARG A 561 -3.43 -5.95 -33.83
C ARG A 561 -3.09 -7.43 -33.78
N VAL A 562 -3.88 -8.24 -34.44
CA VAL A 562 -3.66 -9.67 -34.52
C VAL A 562 -3.43 -10.08 -35.95
N THR A 563 -2.41 -10.89 -36.16
CA THR A 563 -2.09 -11.43 -37.50
C THR A 563 -1.75 -12.90 -37.33
N ARG A 564 -2.23 -13.75 -38.21
CA ARG A 564 -1.78 -15.13 -38.29
C ARG A 564 -0.36 -15.16 -38.87
N ALA A 565 0.57 -15.72 -38.11
CA ALA A 565 1.95 -15.84 -38.60
C ALA A 565 2.05 -17.01 -39.58
N VAL A 566 2.83 -16.83 -40.64
CA VAL A 566 3.17 -17.94 -41.56
C VAL A 566 4.25 -18.78 -40.90
N ALA A 567 3.89 -20.01 -40.54
CA ALA A 567 4.81 -20.95 -39.92
C ALA A 567 5.46 -21.85 -41.00
N ASN A 568 6.78 -21.95 -40.94
CA ASN A 568 7.57 -22.79 -41.80
C ASN A 568 8.12 -23.98 -40.98
N PRO A 569 7.98 -25.21 -41.46
CA PRO A 569 8.55 -26.34 -40.76
C PRO A 569 10.10 -26.29 -40.77
N ASN A 570 10.71 -26.66 -39.66
CA ASN A 570 12.16 -26.83 -39.53
C ASN A 570 12.48 -28.14 -38.80
N SER A 571 13.75 -28.39 -38.49
CA SER A 571 14.20 -29.66 -37.87
C SER A 571 13.69 -29.85 -36.43
N SER A 572 13.21 -28.78 -35.77
CA SER A 572 12.76 -28.78 -34.36
C SER A 572 11.27 -28.48 -34.20
N GLY A 573 10.51 -28.36 -35.30
CA GLY A 573 9.10 -28.03 -35.31
C GLY A 573 8.75 -26.95 -36.33
N TYR A 574 8.34 -25.75 -35.86
CA TYR A 574 7.98 -24.67 -36.75
C TYR A 574 8.67 -23.37 -36.33
N ALA A 575 9.01 -22.55 -37.33
CA ALA A 575 9.48 -21.19 -37.17
C ALA A 575 8.51 -20.22 -37.81
N ILE A 576 8.37 -19.01 -37.22
CA ILE A 576 7.60 -17.93 -37.80
C ILE A 576 8.51 -16.77 -38.20
N THR A 577 8.21 -16.11 -39.30
CA THR A 577 8.94 -14.90 -39.73
C THR A 577 8.08 -13.65 -39.47
N ILE A 578 8.67 -12.73 -38.75
CA ILE A 578 8.08 -11.42 -38.43
C ILE A 578 8.64 -10.37 -39.41
N PRO A 579 7.83 -9.75 -40.26
CA PRO A 579 8.29 -8.71 -41.16
C PRO A 579 8.59 -7.41 -40.40
N GLN A 580 9.31 -6.49 -41.05
CA GLN A 580 9.47 -5.13 -40.56
C GLN A 580 8.11 -4.49 -40.30
N GLY A 581 8.03 -3.67 -39.25
CA GLY A 581 6.85 -2.88 -38.90
C GLY A 581 6.81 -1.53 -39.62
N ASN A 582 5.83 -0.72 -39.26
CA ASN A 582 5.72 0.63 -39.77
C ASN A 582 6.77 1.54 -39.11
N ALA A 583 7.56 2.28 -39.92
CA ALA A 583 8.64 3.17 -39.47
C ALA A 583 8.18 4.30 -38.52
N ARG A 584 6.87 4.51 -38.33
CA ARG A 584 6.35 5.54 -37.40
C ARG A 584 6.52 5.18 -35.93
N ALA A 585 6.55 3.90 -35.58
CA ALA A 585 6.81 3.44 -34.21
C ALA A 585 8.31 3.14 -34.06
N LYS A 586 8.92 3.52 -32.93
CA LYS A 586 10.33 3.21 -32.66
C LYS A 586 10.54 1.74 -32.31
N SER A 587 9.61 1.13 -31.57
CA SER A 587 9.64 -0.27 -31.13
C SER A 587 8.24 -0.86 -31.19
N ARG A 588 8.15 -2.19 -31.38
CA ARG A 588 6.93 -2.97 -31.29
C ARG A 588 7.03 -3.93 -30.11
N ARG A 589 5.94 -4.11 -29.39
CA ARG A 589 5.77 -5.14 -28.36
C ARG A 589 4.88 -6.24 -28.93
N LEU A 590 5.40 -7.46 -28.96
CA LEU A 590 4.81 -8.56 -29.68
C LEU A 590 4.67 -9.79 -28.77
N LEU A 591 3.56 -10.53 -28.95
CA LEU A 591 3.32 -11.83 -28.33
C LEU A 591 2.98 -12.82 -29.42
N ALA A 592 3.76 -13.91 -29.51
CA ALA A 592 3.49 -15.04 -30.40
C ALA A 592 3.03 -16.23 -29.56
N ILE A 593 1.84 -16.76 -29.86
CA ILE A 593 1.22 -17.90 -29.15
C ILE A 593 0.45 -18.78 -30.13
N PRO A 594 0.23 -20.09 -29.82
CA PRO A 594 -0.72 -20.92 -30.59
C PRO A 594 -2.12 -20.30 -30.60
N GLU A 595 -2.86 -20.49 -31.67
CA GLU A 595 -4.26 -20.03 -31.73
C GLU A 595 -5.15 -20.67 -30.65
N SER A 596 -4.80 -21.87 -30.18
CA SER A 596 -5.49 -22.58 -29.12
C SER A 596 -5.16 -22.07 -27.72
N GLN A 597 -4.07 -21.35 -27.54
CA GLN A 597 -3.64 -20.85 -26.24
C GLN A 597 -4.40 -19.56 -25.91
N VAL A 598 -5.18 -19.63 -24.84
CA VAL A 598 -5.93 -18.50 -24.28
C VAL A 598 -5.89 -18.56 -22.77
N ASP A 599 -5.70 -17.42 -22.15
CA ASP A 599 -5.78 -17.28 -20.70
C ASP A 599 -7.25 -17.18 -20.24
N GLN A 600 -7.48 -17.61 -18.99
CA GLN A 600 -8.76 -17.45 -18.32
C GLN A 600 -8.65 -16.28 -17.34
N PRO A 601 -9.69 -15.45 -17.21
CA PRO A 601 -9.75 -14.43 -16.16
C PRO A 601 -9.65 -15.06 -14.76
N ALA A 602 -9.10 -14.31 -13.82
CA ALA A 602 -9.05 -14.72 -12.41
C ALA A 602 -10.46 -14.80 -11.79
N GLY A 603 -11.40 -14.01 -12.30
CA GLY A 603 -12.80 -14.04 -11.90
C GLY A 603 -13.70 -13.28 -12.88
N LEU A 604 -14.97 -13.58 -12.81
CA LEU A 604 -16.05 -12.91 -13.51
C LEU A 604 -17.13 -12.52 -12.49
N LEU A 605 -17.43 -11.24 -12.36
CA LEU A 605 -18.40 -10.72 -11.40
C LEU A 605 -19.41 -9.81 -12.11
N LEU A 606 -20.64 -9.82 -11.68
CA LEU A 606 -21.64 -8.87 -12.18
C LEU A 606 -21.46 -7.53 -11.44
N ASN A 607 -21.30 -6.45 -12.18
CA ASN A 607 -21.38 -5.09 -11.65
C ASN A 607 -22.82 -4.78 -11.24
N GLN A 608 -23.00 -4.27 -10.04
CA GLN A 608 -24.27 -3.66 -9.62
C GLN A 608 -24.24 -2.17 -10.00
N PRO A 609 -25.24 -1.69 -10.77
CA PRO A 609 -25.22 -0.28 -11.18
C PRO A 609 -25.18 0.67 -9.99
N SER A 610 -24.26 1.60 -9.98
CA SER A 610 -24.12 2.64 -8.96
C SER A 610 -24.05 4.04 -9.60
N THR A 611 -24.36 5.06 -8.82
CA THR A 611 -24.40 6.47 -9.27
C THR A 611 -23.99 7.40 -8.13
N LEU A 612 -22.91 7.09 -7.43
CA LEU A 612 -22.38 7.86 -6.31
C LEU A 612 -21.88 9.25 -6.75
N ASN A 613 -21.50 9.38 -8.02
CA ASN A 613 -21.03 10.61 -8.64
C ASN A 613 -22.13 11.67 -8.84
N LEU A 614 -23.41 11.34 -8.69
CA LEU A 614 -24.49 12.28 -8.97
C LEU A 614 -24.65 13.32 -7.86
N ASN A 615 -24.74 14.57 -8.24
CA ASN A 615 -24.96 15.70 -7.31
C ASN A 615 -26.34 15.73 -6.67
N THR A 616 -27.28 14.92 -7.17
CA THR A 616 -28.62 14.74 -6.55
C THR A 616 -28.59 13.85 -5.32
N ASN A 617 -27.49 13.14 -5.07
CA ASN A 617 -27.29 12.35 -3.87
C ASN A 617 -27.15 13.23 -2.61
N GLY A 618 -27.37 12.64 -1.45
CA GLY A 618 -27.19 13.35 -0.18
C GLY A 618 -27.52 12.48 1.03
N ALA A 619 -26.73 12.64 2.08
CA ALA A 619 -26.94 11.97 3.36
C ALA A 619 -26.27 12.74 4.50
N ASP A 620 -26.82 12.69 5.73
CA ASP A 620 -26.13 13.17 6.93
C ASP A 620 -25.04 12.21 7.37
N LEU A 621 -25.29 10.90 7.24
CA LEU A 621 -24.41 9.82 7.64
C LEU A 621 -24.16 8.88 6.46
N LEU A 622 -22.90 8.64 6.16
CA LEU A 622 -22.46 7.58 5.25
C LEU A 622 -21.99 6.38 6.06
N ILE A 623 -22.43 5.18 5.70
CA ILE A 623 -21.89 3.91 6.21
C ILE A 623 -21.24 3.21 5.02
N ILE A 624 -19.92 3.24 4.93
CA ILE A 624 -19.15 2.55 3.89
C ILE A 624 -18.83 1.16 4.41
N SER A 625 -19.19 0.14 3.66
CA SER A 625 -19.06 -1.25 4.08
C SER A 625 -18.66 -2.18 2.95
N HIS A 626 -18.05 -3.29 3.27
CA HIS A 626 -17.88 -4.40 2.34
C HIS A 626 -19.23 -5.13 2.16
N LYS A 627 -19.51 -5.62 0.96
CA LYS A 627 -20.77 -6.32 0.57
C LYS A 627 -21.22 -7.42 1.55
N SER A 628 -20.28 -8.12 2.20
CA SER A 628 -20.59 -9.18 3.16
C SER A 628 -21.18 -8.66 4.48
N LEU A 629 -21.06 -7.36 4.77
CA LEU A 629 -21.47 -6.71 6.02
C LEU A 629 -22.57 -5.66 5.83
N ILE A 630 -22.94 -5.32 4.60
CA ILE A 630 -23.93 -4.27 4.30
C ILE A 630 -25.26 -4.52 5.00
N ALA A 631 -25.73 -5.77 4.99
CA ALA A 631 -27.02 -6.13 5.62
C ALA A 631 -27.03 -5.87 7.14
N ASN A 632 -25.85 -6.00 7.79
CA ASN A 632 -25.72 -5.78 9.23
C ASN A 632 -25.82 -4.28 9.61
N ALA A 633 -25.63 -3.35 8.67
CA ALA A 633 -25.73 -1.92 8.91
C ALA A 633 -27.20 -1.46 9.16
N ALA A 634 -28.19 -2.23 8.73
CA ALA A 634 -29.60 -1.82 8.72
C ALA A 634 -30.15 -1.37 10.09
N PRO A 635 -29.84 -2.04 11.24
CA PRO A 635 -30.34 -1.57 12.55
C PRO A 635 -29.76 -0.21 12.94
N LEU A 636 -28.49 0.05 12.63
CA LEU A 636 -27.84 1.31 12.91
C LEU A 636 -28.39 2.44 12.01
N ALA A 637 -28.56 2.16 10.72
CA ALA A 637 -29.17 3.08 9.78
C ALA A 637 -30.57 3.48 10.26
N SER A 638 -31.43 2.49 10.59
CA SER A 638 -32.79 2.74 11.09
C SER A 638 -32.81 3.55 12.39
N LEU A 639 -31.87 3.32 13.32
CA LEU A 639 -31.73 4.13 14.53
C LEU A 639 -31.47 5.61 14.19
N ARG A 640 -30.53 5.88 13.31
CA ARG A 640 -30.16 7.26 12.93
C ARG A 640 -31.22 7.94 12.09
N GLU A 641 -31.90 7.21 11.23
CA GLU A 641 -33.10 7.70 10.50
C GLU A 641 -34.23 8.06 11.48
N GLY A 642 -34.50 7.23 12.47
CA GLY A 642 -35.44 7.50 13.53
C GLY A 642 -35.10 8.75 14.37
N GLN A 643 -33.83 9.14 14.39
CA GLN A 643 -33.33 10.38 15.01
C GLN A 643 -33.30 11.58 14.06
N GLY A 644 -33.82 11.42 12.84
CA GLY A 644 -33.97 12.50 11.85
C GLY A 644 -32.75 12.72 10.94
N MET A 645 -31.77 11.81 10.92
CA MET A 645 -30.68 11.84 9.95
C MET A 645 -31.11 11.14 8.66
N SER A 646 -30.61 11.57 7.52
CA SER A 646 -30.61 10.77 6.29
C SER A 646 -29.38 9.90 6.28
N VAL A 647 -29.53 8.58 6.00
CA VAL A 647 -28.44 7.61 6.02
C VAL A 647 -28.29 6.98 4.63
N SER A 648 -27.04 6.82 4.18
CA SER A 648 -26.73 6.05 2.99
C SER A 648 -25.72 4.95 3.34
N VAL A 649 -26.07 3.70 3.04
CA VAL A 649 -25.17 2.55 3.17
C VAL A 649 -24.61 2.23 1.81
N ILE A 650 -23.27 2.22 1.69
CA ILE A 650 -22.56 2.16 0.42
C ILE A 650 -21.64 0.95 0.41
N ASP A 651 -21.70 0.16 -0.67
CA ASP A 651 -20.72 -0.89 -0.93
C ASP A 651 -19.39 -0.23 -1.34
N VAL A 652 -18.31 -0.59 -0.67
CA VAL A 652 -16.97 -0.08 -1.03
C VAL A 652 -16.57 -0.48 -2.46
N GLU A 653 -17.13 -1.59 -2.99
CA GLU A 653 -16.92 -2.00 -4.37
C GLU A 653 -17.47 -0.98 -5.37
N ASP A 654 -18.62 -0.35 -5.08
CA ASP A 654 -19.20 0.71 -5.93
C ASP A 654 -18.26 1.94 -5.97
N ILE A 655 -17.59 2.21 -4.85
CA ILE A 655 -16.60 3.28 -4.79
C ILE A 655 -15.41 2.96 -5.69
N TYR A 656 -14.89 1.73 -5.64
CA TYR A 656 -13.80 1.33 -6.53
C TYR A 656 -14.22 1.39 -7.99
N ASP A 657 -15.42 0.92 -8.31
CA ASP A 657 -15.95 0.93 -9.66
C ASP A 657 -16.04 2.35 -10.23
N GLU A 658 -16.51 3.31 -9.44
CA GLU A 658 -16.69 4.70 -9.90
C GLU A 658 -15.42 5.54 -9.83
N PHE A 659 -14.52 5.34 -8.85
CA PHE A 659 -13.42 6.27 -8.56
C PHE A 659 -12.03 5.73 -8.86
N SER A 660 -11.86 4.41 -9.05
CA SER A 660 -10.58 3.79 -9.39
C SER A 660 -10.68 2.73 -10.49
N TYR A 661 -11.72 2.80 -11.31
CA TYR A 661 -11.93 1.85 -12.42
C TYR A 661 -12.01 0.39 -11.96
N GLY A 662 -12.50 0.14 -10.74
CA GLY A 662 -12.62 -1.17 -10.11
C GLY A 662 -11.34 -1.67 -9.44
N VAL A 663 -10.26 -0.92 -9.48
CA VAL A 663 -9.02 -1.28 -8.77
C VAL A 663 -9.17 -0.93 -7.29
N HIS A 664 -8.93 -1.88 -6.40
CA HIS A 664 -8.97 -1.63 -4.96
C HIS A 664 -7.83 -0.69 -4.57
N THR A 665 -8.19 0.45 -4.02
CA THR A 665 -7.24 1.45 -3.48
C THR A 665 -7.93 2.37 -2.48
N VAL A 666 -7.24 2.65 -1.39
CA VAL A 666 -7.72 3.58 -0.35
C VAL A 666 -7.99 4.99 -0.91
N ARG A 667 -7.28 5.37 -1.97
CA ARG A 667 -7.45 6.66 -2.65
C ARG A 667 -8.85 6.86 -3.23
N ALA A 668 -9.47 5.79 -3.74
CA ALA A 668 -10.83 5.86 -4.28
C ALA A 668 -11.85 6.31 -3.23
N ILE A 669 -11.71 5.84 -1.99
CA ILE A 669 -12.59 6.22 -0.88
C ILE A 669 -12.44 7.72 -0.57
N LYS A 670 -11.22 8.23 -0.51
CA LYS A 670 -10.96 9.67 -0.31
C LYS A 670 -11.55 10.52 -1.43
N ASP A 671 -11.35 10.12 -2.69
CA ASP A 671 -11.84 10.86 -3.85
C ASP A 671 -13.38 10.86 -3.90
N PHE A 672 -14.03 9.75 -3.53
CA PHE A 672 -15.48 9.68 -3.35
C PHE A 672 -15.97 10.62 -2.24
N LEU A 673 -15.35 10.57 -1.05
CA LEU A 673 -15.75 11.40 0.08
C LEU A 673 -15.56 12.90 -0.20
N LEU A 674 -14.50 13.26 -0.90
CA LEU A 674 -14.29 14.64 -1.36
C LEU A 674 -15.38 15.08 -2.34
N LEU A 675 -15.74 14.22 -3.30
CA LEU A 675 -16.82 14.51 -4.24
C LEU A 675 -18.15 14.68 -3.48
N ALA A 676 -18.49 13.74 -2.59
CA ALA A 676 -19.72 13.80 -1.80
C ALA A 676 -19.78 15.07 -0.93
N ALA A 677 -18.67 15.44 -0.29
CA ALA A 677 -18.56 16.64 0.54
C ALA A 677 -18.76 17.95 -0.24
N THR A 678 -18.36 17.96 -1.52
CA THR A 678 -18.32 19.19 -2.31
C THR A 678 -19.43 19.33 -3.35
N THR A 679 -20.05 18.22 -3.78
CA THR A 679 -21.00 18.24 -4.91
C THR A 679 -22.41 17.75 -4.56
N TRP A 680 -22.58 16.88 -3.57
CA TRP A 680 -23.88 16.33 -3.21
C TRP A 680 -24.82 17.44 -2.71
N ILE A 681 -26.11 17.32 -3.03
CA ILE A 681 -27.13 18.30 -2.58
C ILE A 681 -27.19 18.39 -1.05
N LYS A 682 -26.83 17.31 -0.36
CA LYS A 682 -26.69 17.25 1.08
C LYS A 682 -25.36 16.58 1.42
N PRO A 683 -24.31 17.38 1.68
CA PRO A 683 -23.00 16.85 2.04
C PRO A 683 -23.04 16.00 3.32
N PRO A 684 -22.26 14.94 3.44
CA PRO A 684 -22.21 14.10 4.64
C PRO A 684 -21.59 14.87 5.80
N ARG A 685 -22.15 14.65 6.98
CA ARG A 685 -21.66 15.19 8.26
C ARG A 685 -20.84 14.19 9.05
N TYR A 686 -21.06 12.90 8.83
CA TYR A 686 -20.39 11.78 9.50
C TYR A 686 -20.15 10.64 8.54
N VAL A 687 -19.08 9.89 8.80
CA VAL A 687 -18.71 8.66 8.07
C VAL A 687 -18.48 7.53 9.05
N ILE A 688 -19.05 6.36 8.80
CA ILE A 688 -18.75 5.12 9.48
C ILE A 688 -18.10 4.17 8.48
N LEU A 689 -16.97 3.59 8.86
CA LEU A 689 -16.27 2.53 8.13
C LEU A 689 -16.65 1.20 8.79
N LEU A 690 -17.59 0.45 8.19
CA LEU A 690 -18.05 -0.84 8.69
C LEU A 690 -17.27 -1.97 8.03
N GLY A 691 -16.20 -2.37 8.66
CA GLY A 691 -15.27 -3.40 8.22
C GLY A 691 -13.87 -3.13 8.76
N ASP A 692 -13.10 -4.18 8.88
CA ASP A 692 -11.69 -4.10 9.27
C ASP A 692 -10.82 -3.63 8.09
N ALA A 693 -9.57 -3.28 8.38
CA ALA A 693 -8.54 -3.00 7.39
C ALA A 693 -7.26 -3.78 7.71
N SER A 694 -6.33 -3.83 6.76
CA SER A 694 -5.10 -4.59 6.95
C SER A 694 -3.90 -3.89 6.30
N TYR A 695 -2.72 -3.96 6.97
CA TYR A 695 -1.45 -3.61 6.31
C TYR A 695 -1.03 -4.64 5.25
N ASP A 696 -1.75 -5.77 5.17
CA ASP A 696 -1.58 -6.82 4.15
C ASP A 696 -2.81 -6.94 3.23
N PRO A 697 -3.13 -5.91 2.44
CA PRO A 697 -4.34 -5.89 1.61
C PRO A 697 -4.34 -6.98 0.52
N ARG A 698 -3.16 -7.52 0.18
CA ARG A 698 -2.97 -8.57 -0.83
C ARG A 698 -2.82 -9.97 -0.24
N ASN A 699 -2.97 -10.11 1.07
CA ASN A 699 -2.90 -11.38 1.79
C ASN A 699 -1.58 -12.17 1.55
N TYR A 700 -0.46 -11.47 1.52
CA TYR A 700 0.87 -12.09 1.41
C TYR A 700 1.18 -13.01 2.59
N MET A 701 0.65 -12.66 3.79
CA MET A 701 0.81 -13.44 5.00
C MET A 701 -0.12 -14.66 5.08
N GLY A 702 -1.04 -14.83 4.11
CA GLY A 702 -1.94 -15.99 4.05
C GLY A 702 -2.99 -16.06 5.16
N ARG A 703 -3.41 -14.91 5.73
CA ARG A 703 -4.39 -14.83 6.83
C ARG A 703 -5.84 -14.70 6.37
N GLY A 704 -6.06 -14.63 5.08
CA GLY A 704 -7.37 -14.37 4.46
C GLY A 704 -7.52 -12.92 4.02
N GLU A 705 -8.61 -12.65 3.33
CA GLU A 705 -8.96 -11.28 2.92
C GLU A 705 -9.55 -10.55 4.14
N LEU A 706 -8.78 -9.66 4.74
CA LEU A 706 -9.15 -8.92 5.96
C LEU A 706 -9.27 -7.41 5.72
N ASP A 707 -8.90 -6.93 4.56
CA ASP A 707 -8.98 -5.51 4.18
C ASP A 707 -10.37 -5.17 3.61
N PHE A 708 -11.40 -5.24 4.49
CA PHE A 708 -12.80 -5.03 4.10
C PHE A 708 -13.10 -3.60 3.69
N VAL A 709 -12.62 -2.62 4.46
CA VAL A 709 -12.69 -1.19 4.16
C VAL A 709 -11.33 -0.60 4.47
N PRO A 710 -10.48 -0.37 3.46
CA PRO A 710 -9.09 0.03 3.66
C PRO A 710 -8.92 1.29 4.50
N THR A 711 -7.80 1.37 5.18
CA THR A 711 -7.29 2.57 5.83
C THR A 711 -6.04 3.06 5.11
N LYS A 712 -5.71 4.34 5.22
CA LYS A 712 -4.42 4.83 4.72
C LYS A 712 -3.32 4.50 5.72
N LEU A 713 -2.29 3.81 5.27
CA LEU A 713 -1.04 3.71 6.01
C LEU A 713 -0.25 5.01 5.82
N VAL A 714 0.16 5.64 6.92
CA VAL A 714 0.89 6.89 6.94
C VAL A 714 2.20 6.74 7.68
N ASP A 715 3.24 7.41 7.21
CA ASP A 715 4.50 7.52 7.93
C ASP A 715 4.30 8.44 9.14
N ALA A 716 4.27 7.87 10.34
CA ALA A 716 4.42 8.61 11.58
C ALA A 716 5.92 8.69 11.95
N THR A 717 6.27 9.43 12.98
CA THR A 717 7.69 9.63 13.36
C THR A 717 8.45 8.33 13.63
N TYR A 718 7.76 7.29 14.12
CA TYR A 718 8.39 6.08 14.59
C TYR A 718 8.02 4.81 13.80
N ASN A 719 6.89 4.80 13.13
CA ASN A 719 6.41 3.65 12.37
C ASN A 719 5.38 4.05 11.31
N GLU A 720 5.24 3.23 10.29
CA GLU A 720 4.07 3.27 9.41
C GLU A 720 2.85 2.74 10.15
N THR A 721 1.69 3.43 10.04
CA THR A 721 0.49 3.05 10.75
C THR A 721 -0.79 3.59 10.12
N ALA A 722 -1.96 3.10 10.57
CA ALA A 722 -3.26 3.45 10.03
C ALA A 722 -3.70 4.89 10.37
N SER A 723 -4.35 5.55 9.41
CA SER A 723 -5.00 6.84 9.57
C SER A 723 -6.35 6.87 8.84
N ASP A 724 -7.44 6.70 9.56
CA ASP A 724 -8.78 6.84 8.99
C ASP A 724 -9.13 8.31 8.71
N ASP A 725 -8.61 9.24 9.49
CA ASP A 725 -8.79 10.67 9.28
C ASP A 725 -8.31 11.14 7.90
N TRP A 726 -7.24 10.50 7.36
CA TRP A 726 -6.74 10.82 6.03
C TRP A 726 -7.82 10.72 4.94
N LEU A 727 -8.80 9.83 5.12
CA LEU A 727 -9.89 9.66 4.15
C LEU A 727 -10.75 10.91 3.99
N THR A 728 -10.86 11.70 5.04
CA THR A 728 -11.68 12.93 5.08
C THR A 728 -10.88 14.19 5.39
N ASP A 729 -9.56 14.11 5.47
CA ASP A 729 -8.65 15.27 5.54
C ASP A 729 -8.39 15.77 4.11
N PHE A 730 -9.23 16.70 3.64
CA PHE A 730 -9.18 17.21 2.28
C PHE A 730 -8.15 18.35 2.11
N ASN A 731 -7.78 19.00 3.20
CA ASN A 731 -6.81 20.08 3.22
C ASN A 731 -5.40 19.63 3.63
N ASN A 732 -5.22 18.35 4.02
CA ASN A 732 -3.99 17.70 4.45
C ASN A 732 -3.33 18.37 5.67
N ASP A 733 -4.13 18.81 6.65
CA ASP A 733 -3.65 19.36 7.92
C ASP A 733 -3.53 18.31 9.03
N GLY A 734 -3.80 17.05 8.72
CA GLY A 734 -3.74 15.91 9.62
C GLY A 734 -5.00 15.67 10.44
N SER A 735 -6.07 16.42 10.18
CA SER A 735 -7.35 16.27 10.88
C SER A 735 -8.51 16.06 9.89
N ALA A 736 -9.43 15.20 10.25
CA ALA A 736 -10.63 14.95 9.44
C ALA A 736 -11.48 16.19 9.25
N ASP A 737 -11.84 16.57 8.02
CA ASP A 737 -12.84 17.60 7.72
C ASP A 737 -14.25 17.10 8.02
N ILE A 738 -14.50 15.78 7.86
CA ILE A 738 -15.73 15.11 8.26
C ILE A 738 -15.37 14.05 9.31
N PRO A 739 -15.99 14.08 10.50
CA PRO A 739 -15.73 13.07 11.53
C PRO A 739 -15.94 11.64 11.02
N VAL A 740 -14.94 10.79 11.25
CA VAL A 740 -14.92 9.37 10.87
C VAL A 740 -14.94 8.51 12.13
N GLY A 741 -15.68 7.41 12.07
CA GLY A 741 -15.60 6.35 13.06
C GLY A 741 -15.48 4.98 12.39
N ARG A 742 -14.74 4.07 13.01
CA ARG A 742 -14.51 2.72 12.49
C ARG A 742 -15.19 1.66 13.36
N LEU A 743 -15.79 0.69 12.71
CA LEU A 743 -16.24 -0.57 13.31
C LEU A 743 -15.40 -1.70 12.70
N PRO A 744 -14.22 -2.04 13.28
CA PRO A 744 -13.25 -2.98 12.70
C PRO A 744 -13.71 -4.42 12.89
N VAL A 745 -14.68 -4.85 12.11
CA VAL A 745 -15.29 -6.17 12.19
C VAL A 745 -14.96 -7.02 10.97
N ARG A 746 -14.68 -8.29 11.20
CA ARG A 746 -14.28 -9.29 10.19
C ARG A 746 -15.40 -10.25 9.82
N THR A 747 -16.48 -10.30 10.61
CA THR A 747 -17.61 -11.22 10.39
C THR A 747 -18.94 -10.53 10.66
N ALA A 748 -20.01 -11.06 10.03
CA ALA A 748 -21.37 -10.60 10.27
C ALA A 748 -21.75 -10.68 11.76
N ALA A 749 -21.33 -11.72 12.46
CA ALA A 749 -21.61 -11.88 13.90
C ALA A 749 -20.93 -10.78 14.75
N GLN A 750 -19.70 -10.39 14.41
CA GLN A 750 -19.04 -9.27 15.07
C GLN A 750 -19.74 -7.94 14.74
N ALA A 751 -20.16 -7.76 13.48
CA ALA A 751 -20.92 -6.57 13.08
C ALA A 751 -22.25 -6.46 13.85
N ASP A 752 -23.02 -7.54 13.94
CA ASP A 752 -24.26 -7.59 14.72
C ASP A 752 -24.03 -7.25 16.20
N LEU A 753 -22.94 -7.81 16.79
CA LEU A 753 -22.60 -7.57 18.19
C LEU A 753 -22.28 -6.07 18.42
N VAL A 754 -21.36 -5.49 17.64
CA VAL A 754 -20.94 -4.09 17.81
C VAL A 754 -22.09 -3.14 17.54
N ILE A 755 -22.85 -3.37 16.46
CA ILE A 755 -24.00 -2.54 16.11
C ILE A 755 -25.10 -2.65 17.18
N SER A 756 -25.35 -3.85 17.74
CA SER A 756 -26.33 -4.01 18.82
C SER A 756 -25.97 -3.21 20.07
N LYS A 757 -24.70 -3.10 20.40
CA LYS A 757 -24.22 -2.25 21.52
C LYS A 757 -24.57 -0.78 21.27
N ILE A 758 -24.28 -0.27 20.08
CA ILE A 758 -24.58 1.11 19.71
C ILE A 758 -26.09 1.39 19.69
N VAL A 759 -26.86 0.48 19.08
CA VAL A 759 -28.32 0.61 18.97
C VAL A 759 -29.03 0.57 20.35
N ASN A 760 -28.55 -0.25 21.25
CA ASN A 760 -29.13 -0.40 22.60
C ASN A 760 -28.50 0.53 23.65
N PHE A 761 -27.51 1.34 23.27
CA PHE A 761 -26.84 2.26 24.19
C PHE A 761 -27.78 3.38 24.62
N SER A 762 -27.84 3.61 25.92
CA SER A 762 -28.49 4.77 26.52
C SER A 762 -27.62 5.34 27.64
N PRO A 763 -27.22 6.60 27.58
CA PRO A 763 -26.46 7.23 28.66
C PRO A 763 -27.14 7.10 30.04
N ALA A 764 -28.47 7.08 30.09
CA ALA A 764 -29.22 6.94 31.33
C ALA A 764 -29.04 5.59 32.03
N ASN A 765 -28.60 4.57 31.31
CA ASN A 765 -28.35 3.22 31.87
C ASN A 765 -26.94 3.08 32.47
N VAL A 766 -26.10 4.09 32.32
CA VAL A 766 -24.69 4.06 32.74
C VAL A 766 -24.52 4.99 33.93
N PRO A 767 -23.85 4.54 35.04
CA PRO A 767 -23.57 5.43 36.16
C PRO A 767 -22.81 6.68 35.71
N ALA A 768 -23.14 7.84 36.23
CA ALA A 768 -22.39 9.08 36.04
C ALA A 768 -21.04 8.97 36.79
N SER A 769 -20.13 8.20 36.24
CA SER A 769 -18.82 7.90 36.85
C SER A 769 -17.71 7.83 35.80
N ALA A 770 -16.51 8.13 36.21
CA ALA A 770 -15.29 8.06 35.43
C ALA A 770 -14.23 7.22 36.15
N LEU A 771 -13.63 6.27 35.45
CA LEU A 771 -12.47 5.54 35.89
C LEU A 771 -11.21 6.13 35.26
N LEU A 772 -10.30 6.66 36.09
CA LEU A 772 -9.04 7.23 35.64
C LEU A 772 -7.89 6.29 36.07
N VAL A 773 -7.26 5.67 35.08
CA VAL A 773 -6.14 4.71 35.28
C VAL A 773 -4.85 5.40 34.86
N ALA A 774 -3.83 5.36 35.72
CA ALA A 774 -2.50 5.87 35.45
C ALA A 774 -1.43 4.79 35.58
N ASP A 775 -0.53 4.76 34.61
CA ASP A 775 0.71 3.98 34.70
C ASP A 775 1.69 4.60 35.71
N ASP A 776 2.74 3.87 36.03
CA ASP A 776 3.82 4.31 36.90
C ASP A 776 4.73 5.32 36.16
N PRO A 777 4.76 6.60 36.59
CA PRO A 777 5.61 7.59 35.95
C PRO A 777 7.08 7.56 36.38
N THR A 778 7.48 6.59 37.22
CA THR A 778 8.82 6.52 37.79
C THR A 778 9.88 6.35 36.71
N GLY A 779 10.82 7.29 36.65
CA GLY A 779 11.89 7.29 35.64
C GLY A 779 11.49 7.82 34.29
N TYR A 780 10.25 8.30 34.10
CA TYR A 780 9.78 8.89 32.88
C TYR A 780 9.59 10.41 33.02
N TYR A 781 9.75 11.18 31.93
CA TYR A 781 9.66 12.65 32.01
C TYR A 781 8.23 13.17 32.17
N PHE A 782 7.23 12.39 31.76
CA PHE A 782 5.82 12.75 31.79
C PHE A 782 5.13 12.08 32.99
N ASN A 783 4.28 12.84 33.72
CA ASN A 783 3.59 12.33 34.90
C ASN A 783 2.12 11.98 34.58
N PHE A 784 1.87 10.69 34.36
CA PHE A 784 0.54 10.16 34.02
C PHE A 784 -0.50 10.36 35.11
N GLU A 785 -0.07 10.31 36.42
CA GLU A 785 -0.95 10.56 37.56
C GLU A 785 -1.42 12.02 37.57
N GLN A 786 -0.50 12.99 37.28
CA GLN A 786 -0.84 14.40 37.19
C GLN A 786 -1.73 14.68 35.98
N ALA A 787 -1.49 14.04 34.83
CA ALA A 787 -2.35 14.17 33.66
C ALA A 787 -3.81 13.76 34.00
N ASN A 788 -3.98 12.68 34.75
CA ASN A 788 -5.29 12.28 35.26
C ASN A 788 -5.89 13.23 36.31
N ASP A 789 -5.07 13.95 37.08
CA ASP A 789 -5.54 15.00 38.00
C ASP A 789 -6.12 16.19 37.22
N GLU A 790 -5.45 16.56 36.14
CA GLU A 790 -5.93 17.62 35.22
C GLU A 790 -7.24 17.20 34.55
N VAL A 791 -7.35 15.96 34.02
CA VAL A 791 -8.58 15.40 33.47
C VAL A 791 -9.71 15.44 34.51
N GLN A 792 -9.44 14.99 35.73
CA GLN A 792 -10.42 15.03 36.82
C GLN A 792 -10.97 16.42 37.07
N SER A 793 -10.12 17.44 36.99
CA SER A 793 -10.52 18.84 37.22
C SER A 793 -11.51 19.37 36.18
N LEU A 794 -11.61 18.71 35.01
CA LEU A 794 -12.52 19.06 33.92
C LEU A 794 -13.89 18.36 34.04
N LEU A 795 -14.00 17.35 34.91
CA LEU A 795 -15.23 16.60 35.09
C LEU A 795 -16.19 17.37 36.03
N PRO A 796 -17.51 17.34 35.76
CA PRO A 796 -18.51 17.94 36.66
C PRO A 796 -18.48 17.30 38.05
N GLY A 797 -18.87 18.08 39.08
CA GLY A 797 -18.82 17.64 40.45
C GLY A 797 -19.83 16.53 40.81
N ASP A 798 -20.80 16.24 39.95
CA ASP A 798 -21.76 15.13 40.09
C ASP A 798 -21.24 13.83 39.44
N VAL A 799 -20.10 13.83 38.78
CA VAL A 799 -19.45 12.62 38.26
C VAL A 799 -18.62 11.97 39.38
N THR A 800 -18.91 10.73 39.71
CA THR A 800 -18.11 9.97 40.65
C THR A 800 -16.80 9.53 40.01
N VAL A 801 -15.66 10.00 40.52
CA VAL A 801 -14.33 9.65 39.97
C VAL A 801 -13.70 8.52 40.76
N LEU A 802 -13.33 7.44 40.08
CA LEU A 802 -12.55 6.31 40.58
C LEU A 802 -11.12 6.39 40.04
N ARG A 803 -10.13 6.12 40.91
CA ARG A 803 -8.69 6.21 40.51
C ARG A 803 -8.00 4.87 40.73
N VAL A 804 -7.21 4.47 39.75
CA VAL A 804 -6.28 3.35 39.87
C VAL A 804 -4.92 3.84 39.37
N ASN A 805 -3.98 4.01 40.29
CA ASN A 805 -2.62 4.44 39.97
C ASN A 805 -1.67 3.22 40.18
N ARG A 806 -1.12 2.69 39.11
CA ARG A 806 -0.27 1.49 39.11
C ARG A 806 0.87 1.57 40.13
N ARG A 807 1.49 2.73 40.28
CA ARG A 807 2.60 2.96 41.22
C ARG A 807 2.23 2.71 42.68
N THR A 808 1.02 3.02 43.09
CA THR A 808 0.60 2.99 44.49
C THR A 808 -0.41 1.90 44.82
N ASP A 809 -1.03 1.31 43.78
CA ASP A 809 -2.03 0.24 43.92
C ASP A 809 -1.43 -1.13 43.55
N PRO A 810 -1.09 -1.97 44.55
CA PRO A 810 -0.53 -3.31 44.26
C PRO A 810 -1.53 -4.26 43.61
N ASN A 811 -2.82 -3.92 43.59
CA ASN A 811 -3.90 -4.69 42.97
C ASN A 811 -4.45 -3.98 41.70
N ALA A 812 -3.70 -3.08 41.08
CA ALA A 812 -4.16 -2.23 39.97
C ALA A 812 -4.87 -3.02 38.89
N HIS A 813 -4.32 -4.15 38.43
CA HIS A 813 -4.94 -5.01 37.40
C HIS A 813 -6.34 -5.49 37.84
N ALA A 814 -6.47 -6.09 39.04
CA ALA A 814 -7.75 -6.58 39.54
C ALA A 814 -8.76 -5.43 39.76
N ASN A 815 -8.28 -4.26 40.21
CA ASN A 815 -9.14 -3.09 40.43
C ASN A 815 -9.63 -2.46 39.16
N VAL A 816 -8.83 -2.42 38.09
CA VAL A 816 -9.27 -1.97 36.75
C VAL A 816 -10.40 -2.87 36.25
N ILE A 817 -10.25 -4.18 36.26
CA ILE A 817 -11.25 -5.15 35.84
C ILE A 817 -12.53 -5.02 36.68
N ALA A 818 -12.42 -4.94 38.01
CA ALA A 818 -13.57 -4.81 38.90
C ALA A 818 -14.36 -3.52 38.66
N ASN A 819 -13.65 -2.39 38.45
CA ASN A 819 -14.28 -1.11 38.17
C ASN A 819 -14.94 -1.06 36.77
N LEU A 820 -14.31 -1.65 35.78
CA LEU A 820 -14.91 -1.80 34.43
C LEU A 820 -16.18 -2.65 34.50
N ASN A 821 -16.16 -3.76 35.21
CA ASN A 821 -17.33 -4.65 35.37
C ASN A 821 -18.47 -4.01 36.18
N ALA A 822 -18.17 -3.06 37.06
CA ALA A 822 -19.23 -2.28 37.73
C ALA A 822 -19.99 -1.35 36.77
N GLY A 823 -19.37 -1.00 35.67
CA GLY A 823 -19.87 -0.08 34.64
C GLY A 823 -19.48 1.37 34.93
N GLN A 824 -19.01 2.06 33.91
CA GLN A 824 -18.57 3.46 33.95
C GLN A 824 -19.15 4.19 32.74
N GLN A 825 -19.36 5.52 32.86
CA GLN A 825 -19.68 6.34 31.69
C GLN A 825 -18.43 6.63 30.85
N LEU A 826 -17.32 6.84 31.57
CA LEU A 826 -16.05 7.20 30.96
C LEU A 826 -14.92 6.37 31.58
N VAL A 827 -13.97 5.95 30.76
CA VAL A 827 -12.70 5.38 31.21
C VAL A 827 -11.58 6.11 30.53
N ASN A 828 -10.59 6.57 31.29
CA ASN A 828 -9.36 7.14 30.76
C ASN A 828 -8.17 6.33 31.23
N TYR A 829 -7.36 5.85 30.33
CA TYR A 829 -6.03 5.35 30.61
C TYR A 829 -4.99 6.38 30.16
N SER A 830 -4.01 6.67 31.02
CA SER A 830 -2.86 7.48 30.69
C SER A 830 -1.60 6.73 31.10
N GLY A 831 -0.76 6.37 30.13
CA GLY A 831 0.37 5.51 30.42
C GLY A 831 1.12 5.02 29.21
N HIS A 832 1.95 4.00 29.44
CA HIS A 832 2.57 3.22 28.38
C HIS A 832 1.63 2.13 27.91
N GLY A 833 1.55 1.95 26.58
CA GLY A 833 0.73 0.93 25.97
C GLY A 833 1.44 0.20 24.84
N ASN A 834 0.80 -0.87 24.44
CA ASN A 834 1.15 -1.74 23.36
C ASN A 834 -0.14 -2.16 22.66
N VAL A 835 -0.09 -2.86 21.55
CA VAL A 835 -1.29 -3.27 20.78
C VAL A 835 -2.35 -3.88 21.70
N ASP A 836 -1.96 -4.79 22.60
CA ASP A 836 -2.85 -5.59 23.43
C ASP A 836 -2.79 -5.31 24.93
N THR A 837 -2.06 -4.28 25.39
CA THR A 837 -1.78 -4.11 26.84
C THR A 837 -1.73 -2.65 27.29
N TRP A 838 -2.38 -2.31 28.41
CA TRP A 838 -2.05 -1.19 29.29
C TRP A 838 -1.03 -1.65 30.30
N SER A 839 0.11 -0.99 30.35
CA SER A 839 1.26 -1.44 31.15
C SER A 839 0.88 -1.96 32.52
N GLY A 840 0.93 -3.31 32.72
CA GLY A 840 0.68 -3.98 33.98
C GLY A 840 -0.70 -3.82 34.61
N THR A 841 -1.69 -3.24 33.91
CA THR A 841 -3.01 -2.92 34.45
C THR A 841 -4.18 -3.57 33.75
N PHE A 842 -4.08 -3.83 32.43
CA PHE A 842 -5.18 -4.37 31.63
C PHE A 842 -4.68 -4.90 30.28
N ASN A 843 -5.37 -5.86 29.67
CA ASN A 843 -5.03 -6.39 28.36
C ASN A 843 -6.26 -6.79 27.52
N SER A 844 -6.05 -7.19 26.26
CA SER A 844 -7.13 -7.56 25.34
C SER A 844 -7.90 -8.80 25.79
N THR A 845 -7.26 -9.73 26.49
CA THR A 845 -7.94 -10.90 27.09
C THR A 845 -8.90 -10.47 28.21
N ASP A 846 -8.46 -9.54 29.06
CA ASP A 846 -9.31 -8.95 30.09
C ASP A 846 -10.49 -8.20 29.47
N ALA A 847 -10.25 -7.43 28.39
CA ALA A 847 -11.27 -6.69 27.66
C ALA A 847 -12.36 -7.62 27.12
N THR A 848 -11.96 -8.72 26.49
CA THR A 848 -12.89 -9.73 25.97
C THR A 848 -13.71 -10.43 27.06
N ALA A 849 -13.14 -10.56 28.26
CA ALA A 849 -13.76 -11.22 29.42
C ALA A 849 -14.68 -10.29 30.22
N LEU A 850 -14.81 -9.01 29.89
CA LEU A 850 -15.64 -8.05 30.62
C LEU A 850 -17.12 -8.47 30.67
N THR A 851 -17.79 -8.19 31.80
CA THR A 851 -19.17 -8.55 32.08
C THR A 851 -20.03 -7.35 32.54
N ASN A 852 -19.65 -6.15 32.13
CA ASN A 852 -20.40 -4.92 32.47
C ASN A 852 -21.75 -4.80 31.72
N ASN A 853 -22.10 -5.75 30.87
CA ASN A 853 -23.36 -5.80 30.10
C ASN A 853 -23.63 -4.48 29.36
N ASN A 854 -24.82 -3.88 29.54
CA ASN A 854 -25.23 -2.64 28.88
C ASN A 854 -24.69 -1.35 29.54
N LYS A 855 -23.84 -1.46 30.59
CA LYS A 855 -23.19 -0.31 31.21
C LYS A 855 -21.87 0.00 30.49
N LEU A 856 -21.97 0.36 29.23
CA LEU A 856 -20.85 0.47 28.30
C LEU A 856 -20.21 1.87 28.39
N PRO A 857 -18.93 1.98 28.72
CA PRO A 857 -18.19 3.25 28.70
C PRO A 857 -17.85 3.74 27.30
N PHE A 858 -17.56 5.04 27.21
CA PHE A 858 -16.62 5.54 26.23
C PHE A 858 -15.20 5.44 26.83
N VAL A 859 -14.30 4.76 26.13
CA VAL A 859 -12.93 4.53 26.58
C VAL A 859 -11.98 5.43 25.83
N VAL A 860 -11.22 6.24 26.57
CA VAL A 860 -10.20 7.16 26.03
C VAL A 860 -8.84 6.63 26.45
N VAL A 861 -7.99 6.36 25.47
CA VAL A 861 -6.71 5.73 25.72
C VAL A 861 -5.60 6.68 25.31
N MET A 862 -4.90 7.25 26.28
CA MET A 862 -3.76 8.13 26.08
C MET A 862 -2.48 7.35 26.26
N ASP A 863 -2.17 6.50 25.28
CA ASP A 863 -0.96 5.70 25.15
C ASP A 863 -0.62 5.47 23.67
N CYS A 864 0.18 4.45 23.38
CA CYS A 864 0.57 4.05 22.04
C CYS A 864 -0.08 2.73 21.64
N LEU A 865 -0.41 2.55 20.34
CA LEU A 865 -0.72 1.30 19.65
C LEU A 865 -2.01 0.58 20.06
N ASN A 866 -2.74 0.99 21.09
CA ASN A 866 -3.98 0.30 21.49
C ASN A 866 -5.08 0.37 20.41
N GLY A 867 -4.97 1.28 19.47
CA GLY A 867 -5.80 1.38 18.28
C GLY A 867 -5.15 0.81 17.01
N TYR A 868 -4.13 -0.06 17.11
CA TYR A 868 -3.44 -0.71 15.98
C TYR A 868 -4.28 -1.87 15.44
N PHE A 869 -5.42 -1.52 14.81
CA PHE A 869 -6.47 -2.46 14.38
C PHE A 869 -6.16 -3.16 13.06
N HIS A 870 -5.26 -2.63 12.25
CA HIS A 870 -4.95 -3.11 10.91
C HIS A 870 -3.96 -4.28 10.87
N ASP A 871 -3.70 -4.92 12.02
CA ASP A 871 -2.92 -6.16 12.09
C ASP A 871 -3.78 -7.36 11.69
N PRO A 872 -3.37 -8.17 10.70
CA PRO A 872 -4.15 -9.33 10.28
C PRO A 872 -4.24 -10.46 11.32
N THR A 873 -3.44 -10.40 12.40
CA THR A 873 -3.31 -11.49 13.37
C THR A 873 -3.59 -11.10 14.81
N LEU A 874 -3.23 -9.86 15.20
CA LEU A 874 -3.48 -9.34 16.55
C LEU A 874 -4.79 -8.55 16.60
N GLU A 875 -5.37 -8.51 17.79
CA GLU A 875 -6.51 -7.67 18.11
C GLU A 875 -6.11 -6.65 19.16
N GLY A 876 -6.21 -5.35 18.80
CA GLY A 876 -5.91 -4.26 19.71
C GLY A 876 -6.89 -4.17 20.89
N ILE A 877 -6.48 -3.51 21.99
CA ILE A 877 -7.39 -3.31 23.14
C ILE A 877 -8.67 -2.59 22.72
N ALA A 878 -8.59 -1.55 21.91
CA ALA A 878 -9.76 -0.80 21.44
C ALA A 878 -10.76 -1.70 20.71
N GLU A 879 -10.27 -2.61 19.88
CA GLU A 879 -11.11 -3.60 19.18
C GLU A 879 -11.71 -4.61 20.15
N ALA A 880 -10.88 -5.20 21.03
CA ALA A 880 -11.32 -6.17 22.04
C ALA A 880 -12.43 -5.60 22.94
N LEU A 881 -12.33 -4.32 23.33
CA LEU A 881 -13.33 -3.61 24.11
C LEU A 881 -14.67 -3.48 23.38
N ILE A 882 -14.68 -3.06 22.12
CA ILE A 882 -15.94 -2.90 21.37
C ILE A 882 -16.52 -4.23 20.93
N LYS A 883 -15.69 -5.26 20.74
CA LYS A 883 -16.10 -6.61 20.34
C LYS A 883 -16.40 -7.55 21.52
N ALA A 884 -16.17 -7.13 22.79
CA ALA A 884 -16.42 -7.97 23.98
C ALA A 884 -17.88 -8.43 24.02
N PRO A 885 -18.15 -9.77 24.15
CA PRO A 885 -19.52 -10.31 23.95
C PRO A 885 -20.48 -9.99 25.09
N ASN A 886 -19.99 -9.82 26.33
CA ASN A 886 -20.82 -9.66 27.53
C ASN A 886 -20.66 -8.28 28.19
N GLY A 887 -20.09 -7.30 27.45
CA GLY A 887 -19.80 -5.97 27.96
C GLY A 887 -18.81 -5.22 27.11
N GLY A 888 -17.75 -4.71 27.72
CA GLY A 888 -16.72 -3.92 27.07
C GLY A 888 -17.09 -2.44 26.95
N ALA A 889 -16.98 -1.86 25.76
CA ALA A 889 -17.21 -0.45 25.49
C ALA A 889 -18.26 -0.25 24.38
N VAL A 890 -18.90 0.93 24.36
CA VAL A 890 -19.74 1.38 23.23
C VAL A 890 -18.91 2.08 22.18
N ALA A 891 -17.83 2.74 22.58
CA ALA A 891 -16.85 3.36 21.72
C ALA A 891 -15.47 3.43 22.43
N ALA A 892 -14.40 3.49 21.64
CA ALA A 892 -13.06 3.72 22.12
C ALA A 892 -12.35 4.77 21.25
N PHE A 893 -11.39 5.50 21.84
CA PHE A 893 -10.56 6.48 21.15
C PHE A 893 -9.10 6.21 21.48
N ALA A 894 -8.35 5.67 20.55
CA ALA A 894 -7.01 5.14 20.79
C ALA A 894 -6.10 5.34 19.59
N SER A 895 -4.79 5.40 19.83
CA SER A 895 -3.77 5.57 18.80
C SER A 895 -3.46 4.26 18.06
N SER A 896 -3.40 4.33 16.74
CA SER A 896 -2.84 3.26 15.91
C SER A 896 -1.30 3.28 15.86
N GLY A 897 -0.66 4.40 16.24
CA GLY A 897 0.77 4.64 16.11
C GLY A 897 1.51 4.85 17.43
N LEU A 898 2.81 5.02 17.30
CA LEU A 898 3.71 5.45 18.37
C LEU A 898 3.74 6.98 18.43
N THR A 899 3.43 7.56 19.57
CA THR A 899 3.37 9.03 19.76
C THR A 899 3.89 9.42 21.14
N ILE A 900 4.12 10.72 21.36
CA ILE A 900 4.60 11.25 22.63
C ILE A 900 3.44 11.79 23.48
N PRO A 901 3.53 11.74 24.82
CA PRO A 901 2.39 12.01 25.71
C PRO A 901 1.96 13.47 25.77
N ASP A 902 2.84 14.44 25.43
CA ASP A 902 2.50 15.87 25.52
C ASP A 902 1.35 16.22 24.58
N GLY A 903 1.45 15.82 23.28
CA GLY A 903 0.40 16.05 22.30
C GLY A 903 -0.90 15.30 22.61
N GLN A 904 -0.79 14.07 23.15
CA GLN A 904 -1.91 13.28 23.63
C GLN A 904 -2.65 14.00 24.75
N HIS A 905 -1.93 14.56 25.71
CA HIS A 905 -2.49 15.25 26.87
C HIS A 905 -3.25 16.53 26.47
N ASP A 906 -2.70 17.33 25.56
CA ASP A 906 -3.39 18.52 25.05
C ASP A 906 -4.70 18.17 24.33
N MET A 907 -4.68 17.14 23.49
CA MET A 907 -5.87 16.60 22.83
C MET A 907 -6.89 16.10 23.87
N SER A 908 -6.45 15.35 24.87
CA SER A 908 -7.26 14.77 25.93
C SER A 908 -8.00 15.87 26.71
N LYS A 909 -7.31 16.91 27.20
CA LYS A 909 -7.93 18.04 27.92
C LYS A 909 -9.03 18.69 27.09
N ARG A 910 -8.77 18.90 25.80
CA ARG A 910 -9.78 19.51 24.91
C ARG A 910 -10.98 18.59 24.74
N LEU A 911 -10.75 17.28 24.58
CA LEU A 911 -11.82 16.29 24.46
C LEU A 911 -12.77 16.35 25.66
N TYR A 912 -12.23 16.30 26.88
CA TYR A 912 -13.04 16.35 28.11
C TYR A 912 -13.77 17.67 28.28
N THR A 913 -13.13 18.79 27.95
CA THR A 913 -13.80 20.11 27.95
C THR A 913 -15.02 20.14 27.03
N LEU A 914 -14.95 19.46 25.88
CA LEU A 914 -16.05 19.37 24.93
C LEU A 914 -17.14 18.40 25.38
N LEU A 915 -16.75 17.21 25.82
CA LEU A 915 -17.70 16.17 26.26
C LEU A 915 -18.54 16.63 27.47
N TYR A 916 -17.95 17.40 28.38
CA TYR A 916 -18.61 17.90 29.57
C TYR A 916 -19.01 19.41 29.48
N GLY A 917 -19.07 19.94 28.27
CA GLY A 917 -19.60 21.27 28.01
C GLY A 917 -21.09 21.42 28.33
N SER A 918 -21.62 22.63 28.19
CA SER A 918 -23.00 22.95 28.54
C SER A 918 -24.08 22.28 27.69
N GLN A 919 -23.73 21.82 26.49
CA GLN A 919 -24.60 21.09 25.56
C GLN A 919 -23.99 19.75 25.19
N PRO A 920 -24.80 18.70 24.99
CA PRO A 920 -24.34 17.45 24.44
C PRO A 920 -23.70 17.66 23.08
N ILE A 921 -22.62 16.93 22.79
CA ILE A 921 -21.88 16.96 21.53
C ILE A 921 -21.75 15.54 20.99
N ALA A 922 -21.77 15.36 19.67
CA ALA A 922 -21.51 14.09 19.06
C ALA A 922 -20.02 13.73 19.25
N LEU A 923 -19.70 12.43 19.44
CA LEU A 923 -18.32 11.97 19.68
C LEU A 923 -17.38 12.38 18.56
N GLY A 924 -17.81 12.22 17.31
CA GLY A 924 -17.01 12.61 16.16
C GLY A 924 -16.67 14.11 16.14
N ASP A 925 -17.65 14.98 16.46
CA ASP A 925 -17.42 16.42 16.53
C ASP A 925 -16.47 16.79 17.69
N ALA A 926 -16.58 16.09 18.82
CA ALA A 926 -15.69 16.28 19.98
C ALA A 926 -14.26 15.84 19.65
N VAL A 927 -14.09 14.65 19.05
CA VAL A 927 -12.80 14.10 18.64
C VAL A 927 -12.11 14.99 17.61
N LYS A 928 -12.81 15.40 16.54
CA LYS A 928 -12.29 16.33 15.53
C LYS A 928 -11.76 17.61 16.16
N GLN A 929 -12.56 18.25 17.03
CA GLN A 929 -12.16 19.49 17.70
C GLN A 929 -11.01 19.26 18.71
N ALA A 930 -10.95 18.09 19.34
CA ALA A 930 -9.88 17.75 20.27
C ALA A 930 -8.55 17.58 19.56
N LYS A 931 -8.52 16.90 18.42
CA LYS A 931 -7.32 16.72 17.58
C LYS A 931 -6.73 18.08 17.14
N ASN A 932 -7.57 19.06 16.86
CA ASN A 932 -7.15 20.41 16.49
C ASN A 932 -6.51 21.21 17.64
N ALA A 933 -6.58 20.73 18.88
CA ALA A 933 -5.94 21.38 20.02
C ALA A 933 -4.45 21.06 20.17
N THR A 934 -3.97 19.99 19.54
CA THR A 934 -2.54 19.67 19.49
C THR A 934 -1.92 20.09 18.15
N THR A 935 -0.64 20.44 18.17
CA THR A 935 0.17 20.68 16.95
C THR A 935 0.94 19.43 16.52
N ASP A 936 0.90 18.38 17.32
CA ASP A 936 1.53 17.10 16.99
C ASP A 936 0.74 16.43 15.86
N ILE A 937 1.36 16.35 14.70
CA ILE A 937 0.74 15.80 13.48
C ILE A 937 0.50 14.29 13.59
N ASP A 938 1.36 13.57 14.31
CA ASP A 938 1.21 12.14 14.48
C ASP A 938 0.02 11.84 15.40
N VAL A 939 -0.15 12.59 16.49
CA VAL A 939 -1.33 12.50 17.35
C VAL A 939 -2.61 12.80 16.57
N ARG A 940 -2.63 13.82 15.69
CA ARG A 940 -3.79 14.11 14.86
C ARG A 940 -4.17 12.95 13.94
N ARG A 941 -3.17 12.38 13.23
CA ARG A 941 -3.39 11.38 12.18
C ARG A 941 -3.70 9.99 12.70
N THR A 942 -3.14 9.62 13.87
CA THR A 942 -3.11 8.22 14.31
C THR A 942 -4.17 7.85 15.35
N TRP A 943 -4.86 8.83 15.97
CA TRP A 943 -5.98 8.51 16.86
C TRP A 943 -7.22 8.14 16.08
N ILE A 944 -7.75 6.96 16.35
CA ILE A 944 -8.93 6.39 15.68
C ILE A 944 -10.11 6.40 16.65
N LEU A 945 -11.28 6.86 16.18
CA LEU A 945 -12.55 6.68 16.89
C LEU A 945 -13.15 5.33 16.50
N PHE A 946 -13.09 4.38 17.40
CA PHE A 946 -13.78 3.09 17.27
C PHE A 946 -15.21 3.25 17.80
N GLY A 947 -16.18 3.36 16.88
CA GLY A 947 -17.57 3.59 17.23
C GLY A 947 -18.31 4.47 16.22
N ASP A 948 -19.53 4.86 16.56
CA ASP A 948 -20.34 5.74 15.73
C ASP A 948 -20.04 7.23 16.04
N PRO A 949 -19.52 8.00 15.08
CA PRO A 949 -19.16 9.39 15.30
C PRO A 949 -20.36 10.31 15.55
N SER A 950 -21.57 9.87 15.18
CA SER A 950 -22.79 10.66 15.35
C SER A 950 -23.44 10.48 16.73
N MET A 951 -22.95 9.54 17.56
CA MET A 951 -23.52 9.29 18.88
C MET A 951 -23.05 10.32 19.92
N SER A 952 -23.83 10.50 20.99
CA SER A 952 -23.42 11.21 22.20
C SER A 952 -23.42 10.27 23.41
N ILE A 953 -22.50 10.49 24.35
CA ILE A 953 -22.42 9.74 25.61
C ILE A 953 -23.18 10.41 26.78
N ARG A 954 -23.83 11.55 26.50
CA ARG A 954 -24.60 12.32 27.48
C ARG A 954 -25.96 12.68 26.97
#